data_2297da9d41fb4fdd74d5e21b36bb0079
#
_entry.id   2297da9d41fb4fdd74d5e21b36bb0079
#
_cell.length_a   1.000
_cell.length_b   1.000
_cell.length_c   1.000
_cell.angle_alpha   90.00
_cell.angle_beta   90.00
_cell.angle_gamma   90.00
#
_symmetry.space_group_name_H-M   'P 1'
#
loop_
_entity.id
_entity.type
_entity.pdbx_description
1 polymer ?
#
loop_
_entity_poly.entity_id
_entity_poly.type
_entity_poly.pdbx_seq_one_letter_code
_entity_poly.pdbx_strand_id
1 'polypeptide(L)'
;MKKLILLLLLVCTGTTLSWAQGSKRVTVSGTVVDGDDKSPIAQATVQLLSLPDSTMAVGNVTNNNGVFSVAARPGKYVLKISFVGYLTQEKPLQLTAGKPSVNVGTVTLPTDDIMLGEAIVVAEAPQVTISEDTIGYNASAYRTPEGAMLEELVKKLPGAEVDEDGNIKINGKEVKKIMVDGKEFFGGDVKTGLKNLPVDMVDKLKTYDKKSDLARITGIDDGEEETVLDLTVKKGMNQGWFGNVDLAGGTEDRYMGRAMINRFYDKTQFSIIGSANNVNDQGFSGGGGGPRWRRNNGLNATKMLGANFATETSKLELGGSMRYNYRDADIISSGYSQRFLQSGNSYSNTNSNNRNKVSDFNADFRMEWKPDSMTNIIFRPNVSYNKTDGATMKESGTFNDDPYNYIANPNDYLNFNDMDGSDLLRDIRVNVTNEHGLSDTKSLSANATLQVNRKLNNKGRNITFRGSFGYGDNDNDQYTQSETRYYQIHNYLGGDSIQYRNQYITMPTKNYNYTAQLTYSEPIARATFLQFSYRFQYKNTTSDKSTYDLQGFPWEIGDGLPEGYEAAYVDSLSKDAEYKYFNHDVSLGLRFIREKYQMSVGMSLQPQNTKLSYKKGAYMVDTTRTVFNFAPNLDFRYRFSKVSQLRITYRGRSSQPSMENLLPIVDNSNPLNIRVGNPGLKPSFAHTMRAFYNTLKSATPFPKCYLHKEKWTFDS
;
A
#
# COMPACT_ATOMS: atom_id res chain seq x y z
N MET A 1 65.23 10.04 43.23
CA MET A 1 63.81 10.42 43.43
C MET A 1 63.37 10.64 44.84
N LYS A 2 63.97 10.03 45.88
CA LYS A 2 63.59 10.26 47.32
C LYS A 2 64.04 11.62 47.90
N LYS A 3 65.07 12.28 47.37
CA LYS A 3 65.55 13.60 47.80
C LYS A 3 64.77 14.77 47.24
N LEU A 4 64.08 14.59 46.12
CA LEU A 4 63.25 15.63 45.46
C LEU A 4 61.88 15.76 46.13
N ILE A 5 61.37 14.66 46.69
CA ILE A 5 60.06 14.62 47.41
C ILE A 5 60.20 15.26 48.80
N LEU A 6 61.36 15.15 49.41
CA LEU A 6 61.62 15.78 50.72
C LEU A 6 61.80 17.30 50.60
N LEU A 7 62.29 17.80 49.51
CA LEU A 7 62.42 19.25 49.27
C LEU A 7 61.05 19.90 48.95
N LEU A 8 60.16 19.15 48.29
CA LEU A 8 58.78 19.63 47.99
C LEU A 8 57.91 19.66 49.26
N LEU A 9 58.15 18.79 50.21
CA LEU A 9 57.41 18.77 51.48
C LEU A 9 57.89 19.88 52.46
N LEU A 10 59.12 20.36 52.34
CA LEU A 10 59.64 21.43 53.16
C LEU A 10 59.23 22.84 52.70
N VAL A 11 58.84 22.98 51.43
CA VAL A 11 58.35 24.25 50.87
C VAL A 11 56.87 24.47 51.18
N CYS A 12 56.10 23.40 51.45
CA CYS A 12 54.65 23.51 51.74
C CYS A 12 54.33 23.84 53.22
N THR A 13 55.35 23.87 54.18
CA THR A 13 55.08 24.14 55.57
C THR A 13 55.48 25.55 56.02
N GLY A 14 55.88 26.45 55.11
CA GLY A 14 56.45 27.75 55.42
C GLY A 14 55.59 28.99 55.25
N THR A 15 54.33 28.88 54.83
CA THR A 15 53.50 30.08 54.58
C THR A 15 52.06 29.92 55.02
N THR A 16 51.75 29.83 56.30
CA THR A 16 50.41 30.13 56.81
C THR A 16 50.43 30.69 58.19
N LEU A 17 50.87 31.93 58.35
CA LEU A 17 50.45 32.77 59.44
C LEU A 17 50.08 34.13 58.89
N SER A 18 48.98 34.19 58.11
CA SER A 18 48.23 35.41 57.83
C SER A 18 47.10 35.50 58.86
N TRP A 19 47.20 36.45 59.71
CA TRP A 19 46.17 36.84 60.69
C TRP A 19 44.91 37.20 59.91
N ALA A 20 43.87 36.37 59.88
CA ALA A 20 42.55 36.71 59.49
C ALA A 20 41.94 37.64 60.54
N GLN A 21 42.04 38.94 60.31
CA GLN A 21 41.15 39.90 61.00
C GLN A 21 39.73 39.61 60.46
N GLY A 22 38.90 38.92 61.24
CA GLY A 22 37.51 38.70 61.03
C GLY A 22 36.77 40.04 60.94
N SER A 23 36.51 40.53 59.73
CA SER A 23 35.62 41.65 59.51
C SER A 23 34.27 41.28 60.13
N LYS A 24 33.82 42.03 61.16
CA LYS A 24 32.54 41.81 61.81
C LYS A 24 31.44 41.86 60.74
N ARG A 25 30.71 40.74 60.51
CA ARG A 25 29.55 40.69 59.61
C ARG A 25 28.35 41.27 60.34
N VAL A 26 27.48 41.95 59.57
CA VAL A 26 26.22 42.51 60.03
C VAL A 26 25.11 41.57 59.56
N THR A 27 24.26 41.16 60.48
CA THR A 27 23.14 40.25 60.22
C THR A 27 21.94 41.09 59.82
N VAL A 28 21.35 40.80 58.62
CA VAL A 28 20.09 41.38 58.14
C VAL A 28 19.00 40.36 58.33
N SER A 29 17.94 40.69 59.03
CA SER A 29 16.78 39.80 59.27
C SER A 29 15.46 40.51 58.96
N GLY A 30 14.45 39.74 58.68
CA GLY A 30 13.10 40.20 58.44
C GLY A 30 12.10 39.08 58.19
N THR A 31 10.87 39.41 57.95
CA THR A 31 9.80 38.46 57.64
C THR A 31 9.16 38.79 56.31
N VAL A 32 8.93 37.83 55.47
CA VAL A 32 8.29 37.99 54.18
C VAL A 32 6.86 37.44 54.28
N VAL A 33 5.91 38.27 53.86
CA VAL A 33 4.47 37.92 53.88
C VAL A 33 3.81 38.20 52.56
N ASP A 34 2.73 37.51 52.30
CA ASP A 34 1.83 37.69 51.15
C ASP A 34 1.19 39.09 51.19
N GLY A 35 0.96 39.68 49.99
CA GLY A 35 0.38 40.98 49.83
C GLY A 35 -1.09 41.05 50.19
N ASP A 36 -1.82 39.99 49.96
CA ASP A 36 -3.26 39.90 50.08
C ASP A 36 -3.70 39.43 51.47
N ASP A 37 -3.30 38.24 51.86
CA ASP A 37 -3.77 37.58 53.12
C ASP A 37 -2.77 37.72 54.30
N LYS A 38 -1.61 38.31 54.09
CA LYS A 38 -0.54 38.50 55.10
C LYS A 38 0.03 37.20 55.65
N SER A 39 -0.22 36.10 55.00
CA SER A 39 0.39 34.82 55.39
C SER A 39 1.92 34.81 55.19
N PRO A 40 2.70 34.08 56.00
CA PRO A 40 4.14 34.01 55.82
C PRO A 40 4.50 33.24 54.54
N ILE A 41 5.40 33.78 53.70
CA ILE A 41 5.92 33.13 52.52
C ILE A 41 7.16 32.33 52.84
N ALA A 42 7.06 31.02 52.84
CA ALA A 42 8.18 30.09 53.01
C ALA A 42 8.99 29.97 51.71
N GLN A 43 10.29 29.73 51.83
CA GLN A 43 11.23 29.53 50.68
C GLN A 43 11.30 30.70 49.67
N ALA A 44 10.89 31.89 50.05
CA ALA A 44 11.16 33.07 49.23
C ALA A 44 12.67 33.32 49.16
N THR A 45 13.18 33.60 48.00
CA THR A 45 14.60 33.88 47.78
C THR A 45 14.94 35.28 48.23
N VAL A 46 15.93 35.39 49.13
CA VAL A 46 16.43 36.64 49.69
C VAL A 46 17.89 36.82 49.27
N GLN A 47 18.21 37.91 48.61
CA GLN A 47 19.54 38.20 48.10
C GLN A 47 19.98 39.62 48.59
N LEU A 48 21.23 39.73 49.05
CA LEU A 48 21.89 41.01 49.21
C LEU A 48 22.82 41.26 48.01
N LEU A 49 22.50 42.24 47.20
CA LEU A 49 23.29 42.65 46.03
C LEU A 49 24.18 43.82 46.43
N SER A 50 25.47 43.73 46.17
CA SER A 50 26.47 44.78 46.45
C SER A 50 26.37 45.94 45.46
N LEU A 51 26.41 47.19 45.89
CA LEU A 51 26.46 48.36 45.04
C LEU A 51 27.92 48.86 44.86
N PRO A 52 28.34 49.33 43.63
CA PRO A 52 27.43 49.71 42.49
C PRO A 52 27.12 48.54 41.53
N ASP A 53 27.77 47.40 41.55
CA ASP A 53 27.83 46.40 40.46
C ASP A 53 26.66 45.40 40.51
N SER A 54 25.76 45.50 41.51
CA SER A 54 24.64 44.59 41.75
C SER A 54 25.04 43.10 41.80
N THR A 55 26.28 42.80 42.20
CA THR A 55 26.75 41.45 42.36
C THR A 55 26.20 40.83 43.65
N MET A 56 25.81 39.55 43.60
CA MET A 56 25.29 38.86 44.79
C MET A 56 26.37 38.68 45.86
N ALA A 57 26.22 39.35 47.00
CA ALA A 57 27.15 39.24 48.15
C ALA A 57 26.80 38.05 49.05
N VAL A 58 25.51 37.82 49.28
CA VAL A 58 24.99 36.70 50.05
C VAL A 58 23.51 36.47 49.74
N GLY A 59 23.05 35.21 49.76
CA GLY A 59 21.65 34.84 49.60
C GLY A 59 21.22 33.76 50.57
N ASN A 60 19.95 33.73 50.89
CA ASN A 60 19.28 32.72 51.70
C ASN A 60 17.82 32.59 51.27
N VAL A 61 17.08 31.68 51.88
CA VAL A 61 15.63 31.52 51.68
C VAL A 61 14.90 31.73 52.99
N THR A 62 13.64 32.14 52.95
CA THR A 62 12.78 32.23 54.13
C THR A 62 12.43 30.86 54.69
N ASN A 63 12.32 30.72 56.00
CA ASN A 63 11.84 29.53 56.65
C ASN A 63 10.29 29.39 56.59
N ASN A 64 9.72 28.34 57.18
CA ASN A 64 8.28 28.08 57.17
C ASN A 64 7.42 29.22 57.78
N ASN A 65 8.00 30.08 58.59
CA ASN A 65 7.35 31.26 59.19
C ASN A 65 7.64 32.56 58.41
N GLY A 66 8.17 32.45 57.18
CA GLY A 66 8.52 33.60 56.35
C GLY A 66 9.76 34.37 56.83
N VAL A 67 10.47 33.92 57.88
CA VAL A 67 11.59 34.63 58.46
C VAL A 67 12.89 34.32 57.72
N PHE A 68 13.69 35.35 57.43
CA PHE A 68 15.04 35.20 56.87
C PHE A 68 16.11 35.84 57.72
N SER A 69 17.34 35.36 57.58
CA SER A 69 18.53 35.94 58.16
C SER A 69 19.72 35.73 57.23
N VAL A 70 20.39 36.83 56.86
CA VAL A 70 21.58 36.85 56.00
C VAL A 70 22.64 37.74 56.59
N ALA A 71 23.94 37.37 56.52
CA ALA A 71 25.04 38.11 57.14
C ALA A 71 26.05 38.58 56.07
N ALA A 72 26.26 39.90 55.97
CA ALA A 72 27.18 40.49 55.01
C ALA A 72 28.19 41.42 55.70
N ARG A 73 29.24 41.84 55.00
CA ARG A 73 30.19 42.82 55.47
C ARG A 73 29.54 44.21 55.45
N PRO A 74 30.03 45.18 56.26
CA PRO A 74 29.60 46.56 56.16
C PRO A 74 29.77 47.10 54.74
N GLY A 75 28.74 47.77 54.21
CA GLY A 75 28.69 48.23 52.83
C GLY A 75 27.31 48.69 52.43
N LYS A 76 27.18 49.16 51.19
CA LYS A 76 25.89 49.51 50.55
C LYS A 76 25.36 48.33 49.77
N TYR A 77 24.11 47.97 49.98
CA TYR A 77 23.46 46.80 49.40
C TYR A 77 22.02 47.13 48.90
N VAL A 78 21.54 46.31 48.02
CA VAL A 78 20.12 46.21 47.75
C VAL A 78 19.64 44.84 48.22
N LEU A 79 18.69 44.81 49.16
CA LEU A 79 17.97 43.60 49.54
C LEU A 79 16.92 43.30 48.50
N LYS A 80 17.08 42.22 47.75
CA LYS A 80 16.17 41.72 46.76
C LYS A 80 15.45 40.47 47.25
N ILE A 81 14.12 40.52 47.25
CA ILE A 81 13.28 39.38 47.70
C ILE A 81 12.35 39.02 46.52
N SER A 82 12.38 37.74 46.16
CA SER A 82 11.56 37.21 45.04
C SER A 82 10.97 35.85 45.41
N PHE A 83 9.77 35.63 44.89
CA PHE A 83 9.10 34.32 44.98
C PHE A 83 8.25 34.10 43.73
N VAL A 84 8.08 32.85 43.32
CA VAL A 84 7.31 32.52 42.11
C VAL A 84 5.85 32.93 42.27
N GLY A 85 5.29 33.69 41.33
CA GLY A 85 3.95 34.23 41.39
C GLY A 85 3.81 35.56 42.16
N TYR A 86 4.93 36.20 42.53
CA TYR A 86 4.93 37.48 43.23
C TYR A 86 5.85 38.52 42.57
N LEU A 87 5.50 39.79 42.68
CA LEU A 87 6.33 40.88 42.24
C LEU A 87 7.57 41.01 43.15
N THR A 88 8.74 41.00 42.53
CA THR A 88 10.01 41.13 43.23
C THR A 88 10.08 42.47 43.99
N GLN A 89 10.47 42.48 45.26
CA GLN A 89 10.69 43.66 46.07
C GLN A 89 12.20 43.94 46.26
N GLU A 90 12.58 45.20 46.07
CA GLU A 90 13.96 45.64 46.24
C GLU A 90 14.01 46.78 47.27
N LYS A 91 14.91 46.69 48.26
CA LYS A 91 15.07 47.67 49.34
C LYS A 91 16.54 48.04 49.51
N PRO A 92 16.94 49.29 49.31
CA PRO A 92 18.32 49.71 49.56
C PRO A 92 18.66 49.65 51.06
N LEU A 93 19.82 49.10 51.42
CA LEU A 93 20.31 48.94 52.78
C LEU A 93 21.76 49.43 52.88
N GLN A 94 22.08 50.10 54.00
CA GLN A 94 23.44 50.48 54.36
C GLN A 94 23.83 49.75 55.65
N LEU A 95 24.76 48.81 55.56
CA LEU A 95 25.26 48.06 56.70
C LEU A 95 26.52 48.75 57.28
N THR A 96 26.47 49.14 58.55
CA THR A 96 27.56 49.84 59.17
C THR A 96 28.19 48.96 60.28
N ALA A 97 29.50 49.04 60.46
CA ALA A 97 30.24 48.21 61.45
C ALA A 97 29.80 48.42 62.92
N GLY A 98 29.16 49.56 63.21
CA GLY A 98 28.66 49.86 64.56
C GLY A 98 27.30 49.25 64.90
N LYS A 99 26.58 48.59 63.95
CA LYS A 99 25.33 47.92 64.23
C LYS A 99 25.44 46.43 63.81
N PRO A 100 25.50 45.51 64.84
CA PRO A 100 25.73 44.08 64.56
C PRO A 100 24.54 43.43 63.84
N SER A 101 23.33 43.98 63.87
CA SER A 101 22.15 43.49 63.20
C SER A 101 21.27 44.59 62.71
N VAL A 102 20.59 44.36 61.59
CA VAL A 102 19.59 45.23 60.95
C VAL A 102 18.34 44.41 60.72
N ASN A 103 17.24 44.78 61.39
CA ASN A 103 15.94 44.18 61.11
C ASN A 103 15.20 45.07 60.12
N VAL A 104 14.88 44.53 58.94
CA VAL A 104 14.16 45.26 57.87
C VAL A 104 12.64 45.25 58.04
N GLY A 105 12.15 44.57 59.10
CA GLY A 105 10.74 44.40 59.39
C GLY A 105 10.04 43.42 58.47
N THR A 106 8.76 43.60 58.30
CA THR A 106 7.93 42.78 57.43
C THR A 106 8.03 43.35 55.99
N VAL A 107 8.36 42.47 55.04
CA VAL A 107 8.38 42.81 53.63
C VAL A 107 7.20 42.05 52.97
N THR A 108 6.29 42.86 52.39
CA THR A 108 5.11 42.31 51.70
C THR A 108 5.40 42.12 50.23
N LEU A 109 5.18 40.95 49.68
CA LEU A 109 5.25 40.67 48.26
C LEU A 109 3.83 40.72 47.66
N PRO A 110 3.53 41.66 46.77
CA PRO A 110 2.28 41.65 46.00
C PRO A 110 2.25 40.47 45.04
N THR A 111 1.09 39.86 44.83
CA THR A 111 0.87 38.85 43.81
C THR A 111 1.12 39.40 42.41
N ASP A 112 1.75 38.64 41.56
CA ASP A 112 1.97 38.98 40.16
C ASP A 112 0.84 38.36 39.34
N ASP A 113 -0.18 39.18 39.02
CA ASP A 113 -1.33 38.79 38.20
C ASP A 113 -1.00 38.60 36.72
N ILE A 114 0.26 38.56 36.34
CA ILE A 114 0.64 38.18 34.98
C ILE A 114 0.35 36.69 34.88
N MET A 115 -0.79 36.36 34.25
CA MET A 115 -1.04 34.99 33.74
C MET A 115 0.20 34.56 32.94
N LEU A 116 0.92 33.59 33.42
CA LEU A 116 1.94 32.89 32.65
C LEU A 116 1.23 32.36 31.41
N GLY A 117 1.42 32.97 30.26
CA GLY A 117 1.02 32.41 28.99
C GLY A 117 1.53 30.98 28.97
N GLU A 118 0.64 30.04 28.69
CA GLU A 118 0.93 28.62 28.58
C GLU A 118 2.24 28.46 27.81
N ALA A 119 3.27 27.97 28.43
CA ALA A 119 4.52 27.64 27.75
C ALA A 119 4.19 26.42 26.88
N ILE A 120 3.72 26.66 25.66
CA ILE A 120 3.55 25.61 24.64
C ILE A 120 4.96 25.16 24.32
N VAL A 121 5.40 24.09 24.93
CA VAL A 121 6.57 23.34 24.50
C VAL A 121 6.15 22.67 23.18
N VAL A 122 6.35 23.35 22.06
CA VAL A 122 6.21 22.78 20.72
C VAL A 122 7.39 21.83 20.54
N ALA A 123 7.26 20.62 21.03
CA ALA A 123 8.13 19.54 20.61
C ALA A 123 7.70 19.21 19.18
N GLU A 124 8.48 19.57 18.19
CA GLU A 124 8.27 19.09 16.82
C GLU A 124 8.36 17.57 16.85
N ALA A 125 7.23 16.92 16.65
CA ALA A 125 7.19 15.47 16.53
C ALA A 125 8.03 15.06 15.30
N PRO A 126 8.86 14.01 15.40
CA PRO A 126 9.71 13.59 14.30
C PRO A 126 8.86 13.29 13.07
N GLN A 127 9.32 13.70 11.89
CA GLN A 127 8.61 13.49 10.62
C GLN A 127 8.35 12.02 10.36
N VAL A 128 9.32 11.17 10.68
CA VAL A 128 9.26 9.71 10.49
C VAL A 128 9.65 9.01 11.79
N THR A 129 8.87 8.02 12.16
CA THR A 129 9.14 7.13 13.30
C THR A 129 9.21 5.69 12.80
N ILE A 130 10.14 4.90 13.32
CA ILE A 130 10.21 3.46 13.02
C ILE A 130 10.04 2.72 14.33
N SER A 131 9.06 1.83 14.38
CA SER A 131 8.81 0.96 15.52
C SER A 131 8.58 -0.45 15.01
N GLU A 132 9.50 -1.35 15.29
CA GLU A 132 9.46 -2.75 14.83
C GLU A 132 9.30 -2.86 13.30
N ASP A 133 8.12 -3.31 12.83
CA ASP A 133 7.78 -3.50 11.42
C ASP A 133 7.00 -2.31 10.84
N THR A 134 6.73 -1.29 11.65
CA THR A 134 5.88 -0.16 11.31
C THR A 134 6.71 1.09 11.07
N ILE A 135 6.50 1.73 9.94
CA ILE A 135 7.01 3.07 9.65
C ILE A 135 5.86 4.04 9.84
N GLY A 136 6.01 4.97 10.76
CA GLY A 136 5.04 6.02 11.04
C GLY A 136 5.49 7.35 10.44
N TYR A 137 4.56 8.07 9.83
CA TYR A 137 4.74 9.41 9.29
C TYR A 137 3.81 10.38 10.02
N ASN A 138 4.31 11.51 10.47
CA ASN A 138 3.48 12.55 11.06
C ASN A 138 2.92 13.44 9.95
N ALA A 139 1.60 13.44 9.76
CA ALA A 139 0.97 14.19 8.67
C ALA A 139 1.25 15.69 8.74
N SER A 140 1.29 16.27 9.94
CA SER A 140 1.54 17.71 10.13
C SER A 140 2.95 18.17 9.73
N ALA A 141 3.90 17.25 9.59
CA ALA A 141 5.26 17.56 9.14
C ALA A 141 5.37 17.81 7.62
N TYR A 142 4.31 17.52 6.87
CA TYR A 142 4.30 17.64 5.40
C TYR A 142 3.28 18.71 4.98
N ARG A 143 3.75 19.75 4.31
CA ARG A 143 2.87 20.82 3.81
C ARG A 143 2.06 20.32 2.62
N THR A 144 0.76 20.35 2.74
CA THR A 144 -0.20 20.05 1.67
C THR A 144 -1.06 21.30 1.40
N PRO A 145 -1.60 21.49 0.18
CA PRO A 145 -2.61 22.51 -0.07
C PRO A 145 -3.84 22.31 0.82
N GLU A 146 -4.54 23.40 1.11
CA GLU A 146 -5.83 23.32 1.81
C GLU A 146 -6.84 22.49 1.00
N GLY A 147 -7.59 21.60 1.65
CA GLY A 147 -8.51 20.68 0.99
C GLY A 147 -7.85 19.55 0.19
N ALA A 148 -6.53 19.36 0.34
CA ALA A 148 -5.83 18.28 -0.34
C ALA A 148 -6.33 16.89 0.09
N MET A 149 -6.34 15.95 -0.85
CA MET A 149 -6.64 14.54 -0.59
C MET A 149 -5.37 13.77 -0.17
N LEU A 150 -5.57 12.62 0.43
CA LEU A 150 -4.51 11.75 0.95
C LEU A 150 -3.38 11.48 -0.06
N GLU A 151 -3.70 11.41 -1.36
CA GLU A 151 -2.75 11.22 -2.44
C GLU A 151 -1.62 12.26 -2.41
N GLU A 152 -1.97 13.54 -2.21
CA GLU A 152 -0.98 14.63 -2.16
C GLU A 152 -0.03 14.53 -0.96
N LEU A 153 -0.53 14.01 0.15
CA LEU A 153 0.30 13.73 1.32
C LEU A 153 1.22 12.55 1.06
N VAL A 154 0.67 11.44 0.52
CA VAL A 154 1.44 10.22 0.26
C VAL A 154 2.60 10.46 -0.72
N LYS A 155 2.41 11.29 -1.75
CA LYS A 155 3.48 11.69 -2.68
C LYS A 155 4.66 12.41 -2.01
N LYS A 156 4.44 13.00 -0.85
CA LYS A 156 5.47 13.73 -0.08
C LYS A 156 6.18 12.87 0.96
N LEU A 157 5.69 11.65 1.20
CA LEU A 157 6.29 10.77 2.20
C LEU A 157 7.62 10.20 1.71
N PRO A 158 8.67 10.21 2.54
CA PRO A 158 9.94 9.58 2.21
C PRO A 158 9.77 8.09 1.89
N GLY A 159 10.29 7.68 0.74
CA GLY A 159 10.22 6.30 0.26
C GLY A 159 8.87 5.88 -0.32
N ALA A 160 7.92 6.79 -0.45
CA ALA A 160 6.67 6.55 -1.15
C ALA A 160 6.79 6.92 -2.63
N GLU A 161 6.27 6.06 -3.48
CA GLU A 161 6.13 6.24 -4.92
C GLU A 161 4.67 6.04 -5.27
N VAL A 162 4.07 7.00 -5.95
CA VAL A 162 2.73 6.86 -6.51
C VAL A 162 2.90 6.83 -8.02
N ASP A 163 2.56 5.71 -8.64
CA ASP A 163 2.65 5.59 -10.09
C ASP A 163 1.50 6.34 -10.78
N GLU A 164 1.56 6.39 -12.10
CA GLU A 164 0.58 7.10 -12.93
C GLU A 164 -0.83 6.50 -12.86
N ASP A 165 -0.90 5.23 -12.54
CA ASP A 165 -2.16 4.50 -12.35
C ASP A 165 -2.73 4.63 -10.93
N GLY A 166 -2.03 5.34 -10.02
CA GLY A 166 -2.41 5.54 -8.62
C GLY A 166 -2.12 4.35 -7.72
N ASN A 167 -1.25 3.42 -8.13
CA ASN A 167 -0.74 2.41 -7.23
C ASN A 167 0.35 3.03 -6.36
N ILE A 168 0.34 2.67 -5.10
CA ILE A 168 1.34 3.15 -4.14
C ILE A 168 2.38 2.07 -3.90
N LYS A 169 3.64 2.46 -3.96
CA LYS A 169 4.75 1.67 -3.40
C LYS A 169 5.38 2.45 -2.26
N ILE A 170 5.55 1.81 -1.11
CA ILE A 170 6.29 2.38 0.02
C ILE A 170 7.51 1.50 0.27
N ASN A 171 8.69 2.08 0.15
CA ASN A 171 9.96 1.36 0.23
C ASN A 171 10.04 0.17 -0.74
N GLY A 172 9.52 0.33 -1.97
CA GLY A 172 9.48 -0.66 -3.04
C GLY A 172 8.49 -1.80 -2.82
N LYS A 173 7.63 -1.74 -1.79
CA LYS A 173 6.52 -2.66 -1.57
C LYS A 173 5.22 -2.00 -2.01
N GLU A 174 4.42 -2.72 -2.80
CA GLU A 174 3.10 -2.25 -3.22
C GLU A 174 2.13 -2.27 -2.04
N VAL A 175 1.47 -1.14 -1.79
CA VAL A 175 0.39 -1.03 -0.80
C VAL A 175 -0.86 -1.69 -1.36
N LYS A 176 -1.39 -2.67 -0.65
CA LYS A 176 -2.56 -3.45 -1.07
C LYS A 176 -3.87 -2.96 -0.46
N LYS A 177 -3.81 -2.27 0.68
CA LYS A 177 -5.00 -1.81 1.40
C LYS A 177 -4.75 -0.47 2.09
N ILE A 178 -5.81 0.36 2.12
CA ILE A 178 -5.88 1.53 3.00
C ILE A 178 -6.75 1.18 4.20
N MET A 179 -6.25 1.53 5.37
CA MET A 179 -6.95 1.38 6.65
C MET A 179 -7.21 2.76 7.24
N VAL A 180 -8.30 2.90 7.98
CA VAL A 180 -8.62 4.11 8.76
C VAL A 180 -8.88 3.67 10.21
N ASP A 181 -8.01 4.08 11.13
CA ASP A 181 -7.99 3.63 12.53
C ASP A 181 -8.04 2.08 12.64
N GLY A 182 -7.24 1.38 11.82
CA GLY A 182 -7.14 -0.08 11.81
C GLY A 182 -8.26 -0.82 11.06
N LYS A 183 -9.25 -0.13 10.48
CA LYS A 183 -10.36 -0.72 9.72
C LYS A 183 -10.15 -0.59 8.23
N GLU A 184 -10.51 -1.64 7.49
CA GLU A 184 -10.38 -1.64 6.03
C GLU A 184 -11.32 -0.60 5.41
N PHE A 185 -10.79 0.25 4.53
CA PHE A 185 -11.54 1.26 3.81
C PHE A 185 -11.69 0.84 2.35
N PHE A 186 -12.92 0.70 1.86
CA PHE A 186 -13.26 0.21 0.52
C PHE A 186 -12.55 -1.09 0.12
N GLY A 187 -12.48 -2.08 1.04
CA GLY A 187 -12.12 -3.47 0.74
C GLY A 187 -10.79 -3.71 0.05
N GLY A 188 -9.83 -2.76 0.17
CA GLY A 188 -8.53 -2.86 -0.48
C GLY A 188 -8.42 -2.06 -1.79
N ASP A 189 -9.43 -1.28 -2.18
CA ASP A 189 -9.26 -0.31 -3.25
C ASP A 189 -8.46 0.91 -2.75
N VAL A 190 -7.14 0.79 -2.91
CA VAL A 190 -6.18 1.83 -2.52
C VAL A 190 -6.47 3.16 -3.20
N LYS A 191 -6.87 3.13 -4.47
CA LYS A 191 -7.13 4.33 -5.26
C LYS A 191 -8.33 5.11 -4.73
N THR A 192 -9.41 4.40 -4.40
CA THR A 192 -10.58 5.01 -3.77
C THR A 192 -10.21 5.67 -2.45
N GLY A 193 -9.40 5.02 -1.60
CA GLY A 193 -8.95 5.61 -0.34
C GLY A 193 -8.09 6.86 -0.55
N LEU A 194 -7.14 6.84 -1.48
CA LEU A 194 -6.26 7.98 -1.76
C LEU A 194 -7.01 9.24 -2.18
N LYS A 195 -8.04 9.08 -2.98
CA LYS A 195 -8.76 10.19 -3.61
C LYS A 195 -9.94 10.71 -2.79
N ASN A 196 -10.32 9.98 -1.74
CA ASN A 196 -11.52 10.32 -0.97
C ASN A 196 -11.24 10.71 0.48
N LEU A 197 -10.04 10.50 0.98
CA LEU A 197 -9.71 10.85 2.36
C LEU A 197 -8.99 12.20 2.40
N PRO A 198 -9.59 13.24 3.02
CA PRO A 198 -8.95 14.54 3.16
C PRO A 198 -7.73 14.47 4.08
N VAL A 199 -6.66 15.17 3.72
CA VAL A 199 -5.45 15.25 4.56
C VAL A 199 -5.75 15.89 5.92
N ASP A 200 -6.70 16.81 5.96
CA ASP A 200 -7.03 17.57 7.18
C ASP A 200 -7.50 16.69 8.33
N MET A 201 -8.06 15.50 8.03
CA MET A 201 -8.46 14.54 9.06
C MET A 201 -7.32 13.66 9.58
N VAL A 202 -6.17 13.64 8.88
CA VAL A 202 -5.09 12.70 9.16
C VAL A 202 -4.15 13.25 10.23
N ASP A 203 -3.95 12.53 11.33
CA ASP A 203 -2.92 12.78 12.34
C ASP A 203 -1.61 12.11 11.95
N LYS A 204 -1.66 10.81 11.69
CA LYS A 204 -0.50 9.98 11.37
C LYS A 204 -0.83 8.96 10.29
N LEU A 205 0.18 8.63 9.51
CA LEU A 205 0.16 7.51 8.56
C LEU A 205 1.11 6.44 9.07
N LYS A 206 0.70 5.18 8.99
CA LYS A 206 1.52 4.04 9.36
C LYS A 206 1.55 3.06 8.19
N THR A 207 2.72 2.58 7.84
CA THR A 207 2.86 1.48 6.89
C THR A 207 3.51 0.29 7.56
N TYR A 208 2.92 -0.89 7.35
CA TYR A 208 3.40 -2.15 7.89
C TYR A 208 2.89 -3.32 7.04
N ASP A 209 3.55 -4.47 7.18
CA ASP A 209 3.08 -5.71 6.57
C ASP A 209 2.04 -6.37 7.48
N LYS A 210 0.76 -6.27 7.08
CA LYS A 210 -0.36 -6.92 7.76
C LYS A 210 -0.34 -8.40 7.45
N LYS A 211 -0.26 -9.23 8.47
CA LYS A 211 -0.35 -10.68 8.32
C LYS A 211 -1.76 -11.09 7.89
N SER A 212 -1.84 -12.18 7.13
CA SER A 212 -3.13 -12.82 6.84
C SER A 212 -3.89 -13.15 8.14
N ASP A 213 -5.20 -13.30 8.07
CA ASP A 213 -5.99 -13.67 9.24
C ASP A 213 -5.53 -15.03 9.81
N LEU A 214 -5.12 -15.96 8.95
CA LEU A 214 -4.58 -17.25 9.36
C LEU A 214 -3.26 -17.08 10.11
N ALA A 215 -2.30 -16.36 9.53
CA ALA A 215 -0.99 -16.12 10.14
C ALA A 215 -1.09 -15.30 11.44
N ARG A 216 -2.01 -14.33 11.51
CA ARG A 216 -2.27 -13.52 12.71
C ARG A 216 -2.75 -14.37 13.88
N ILE A 217 -3.63 -15.32 13.63
CA ILE A 217 -4.25 -16.15 14.65
C ILE A 217 -3.39 -17.36 15.01
N THR A 218 -2.86 -18.08 14.01
CA THR A 218 -2.06 -19.28 14.24
C THR A 218 -0.61 -18.99 14.55
N GLY A 219 -0.16 -17.83 14.07
CA GLY A 219 1.25 -17.47 14.07
C GLY A 219 2.09 -18.20 13.04
N ILE A 220 1.46 -19.00 12.16
CA ILE A 220 2.13 -19.64 11.02
C ILE A 220 2.20 -18.61 9.91
N ASP A 221 3.41 -18.35 9.43
CA ASP A 221 3.60 -17.51 8.24
C ASP A 221 3.18 -18.31 7.01
N ASP A 222 2.09 -17.90 6.39
CA ASP A 222 1.55 -18.47 5.14
C ASP A 222 2.06 -17.75 3.89
N GLY A 223 2.84 -16.67 4.10
CA GLY A 223 3.38 -15.86 3.03
C GLY A 223 2.41 -14.89 2.38
N GLU A 224 1.20 -14.80 2.88
CA GLU A 224 0.16 -13.89 2.40
C GLU A 224 0.14 -12.58 3.21
N GLU A 225 1.32 -11.99 3.46
CA GLU A 225 1.42 -10.66 4.08
C GLU A 225 1.07 -9.59 3.05
N GLU A 226 0.26 -8.62 3.45
CA GLU A 226 -0.13 -7.47 2.64
C GLU A 226 0.46 -6.19 3.24
N THR A 227 1.16 -5.39 2.45
CA THR A 227 1.59 -4.06 2.89
C THR A 227 0.38 -3.15 2.92
N VAL A 228 0.12 -2.52 4.06
CA VAL A 228 -1.02 -1.62 4.28
C VAL A 228 -0.55 -0.22 4.63
N LEU A 229 -1.39 0.76 4.29
CA LEU A 229 -1.28 2.15 4.73
C LEU A 229 -2.43 2.44 5.68
N ASP A 230 -2.15 2.61 6.95
CA ASP A 230 -3.13 2.84 8.01
C ASP A 230 -3.09 4.30 8.47
N LEU A 231 -4.22 4.98 8.36
CA LEU A 231 -4.40 6.36 8.76
C LEU A 231 -4.94 6.40 10.19
N THR A 232 -4.31 7.21 11.02
CA THR A 232 -4.87 7.58 12.33
C THR A 232 -5.59 8.92 12.17
N VAL A 233 -6.86 8.98 12.55
CA VAL A 233 -7.67 10.19 12.48
C VAL A 233 -7.35 11.13 13.66
N LYS A 234 -7.31 12.45 13.41
CA LYS A 234 -7.12 13.46 14.45
C LYS A 234 -8.20 13.34 15.53
N LYS A 235 -7.79 13.56 16.78
CA LYS A 235 -8.74 13.57 17.91
C LYS A 235 -9.86 14.56 17.67
N GLY A 236 -11.10 14.11 17.87
CA GLY A 236 -12.32 14.89 17.64
C GLY A 236 -12.89 14.83 16.22
N MET A 237 -12.10 14.39 15.21
CA MET A 237 -12.61 14.17 13.86
C MET A 237 -13.14 12.76 13.61
N ASN A 238 -13.06 11.87 14.60
CA ASN A 238 -13.67 10.54 14.59
C ASN A 238 -15.15 10.54 15.00
N GLN A 239 -15.75 11.72 15.19
CA GLN A 239 -17.18 11.90 15.55
C GLN A 239 -17.77 13.02 14.72
N GLY A 240 -18.68 12.70 13.81
CA GLY A 240 -19.36 13.71 13.00
C GLY A 240 -19.61 13.32 11.56
N TRP A 241 -20.09 14.30 10.82
CA TRP A 241 -20.25 14.23 9.37
C TRP A 241 -19.19 15.09 8.72
N PHE A 242 -18.56 14.59 7.66
CA PHE A 242 -17.70 15.36 6.80
C PHE A 242 -17.82 14.87 5.36
N GLY A 243 -17.56 15.74 4.42
CA GLY A 243 -17.66 15.41 3.02
C GLY A 243 -17.23 16.57 2.14
N ASN A 244 -17.18 16.31 0.86
CA ASN A 244 -16.93 17.31 -0.17
C ASN A 244 -17.84 17.06 -1.37
N VAL A 245 -18.16 18.13 -2.06
CA VAL A 245 -18.89 18.11 -3.33
C VAL A 245 -18.13 19.02 -4.29
N ASP A 246 -17.75 18.45 -5.44
CA ASP A 246 -17.10 19.18 -6.52
C ASP A 246 -18.00 19.11 -7.76
N LEU A 247 -18.32 20.24 -8.34
CA LEU A 247 -19.09 20.36 -9.55
C LEU A 247 -18.34 21.23 -10.55
N ALA A 248 -18.24 20.80 -11.79
CA ALA A 248 -17.65 21.59 -12.85
C ALA A 248 -18.42 21.37 -14.16
N GLY A 249 -18.55 22.44 -14.95
CA GLY A 249 -19.08 22.44 -16.29
C GLY A 249 -18.10 23.11 -17.25
N GLY A 250 -18.09 22.67 -18.49
CA GLY A 250 -17.24 23.19 -19.55
C GLY A 250 -17.99 23.37 -20.86
N THR A 251 -17.31 23.86 -21.88
CA THR A 251 -17.79 23.89 -23.26
C THR A 251 -17.92 22.47 -23.82
N GLU A 252 -18.64 22.27 -24.93
CA GLU A 252 -18.82 20.98 -25.61
C GLU A 252 -19.42 19.89 -24.70
N ASP A 253 -20.44 20.25 -23.93
CA ASP A 253 -21.15 19.34 -23.02
C ASP A 253 -20.26 18.63 -21.99
N ARG A 254 -19.12 19.25 -21.63
CA ARG A 254 -18.22 18.71 -20.61
C ARG A 254 -18.76 18.96 -19.21
N TYR A 255 -18.77 17.90 -18.42
CA TYR A 255 -19.21 17.96 -17.03
C TYR A 255 -18.35 17.09 -16.10
N MET A 256 -18.29 17.48 -14.86
CA MET A 256 -17.75 16.70 -13.78
C MET A 256 -18.56 16.97 -12.51
N GLY A 257 -19.01 15.91 -11.87
CA GLY A 257 -19.62 15.94 -10.54
C GLY A 257 -19.07 14.82 -9.70
N ARG A 258 -18.68 15.13 -8.48
CA ARG A 258 -18.32 14.14 -7.48
C ARG A 258 -18.76 14.59 -6.10
N ALA A 259 -19.19 13.64 -5.29
CA ALA A 259 -19.62 13.86 -3.94
C ALA A 259 -19.13 12.73 -3.05
N MET A 260 -18.68 13.08 -1.87
CA MET A 260 -18.33 12.15 -0.82
C MET A 260 -18.98 12.61 0.49
N ILE A 261 -19.60 11.68 1.18
CA ILE A 261 -20.20 11.91 2.50
C ILE A 261 -19.70 10.80 3.42
N ASN A 262 -19.13 11.19 4.54
CA ASN A 262 -18.70 10.28 5.58
C ASN A 262 -19.40 10.61 6.90
N ARG A 263 -19.76 9.57 7.62
CA ARG A 263 -20.17 9.66 9.01
C ARG A 263 -19.30 8.76 9.86
N PHE A 264 -18.55 9.35 10.76
CA PHE A 264 -17.80 8.62 11.77
C PHE A 264 -18.47 8.85 13.12
N TYR A 265 -18.63 7.77 13.86
CA TYR A 265 -19.20 7.80 15.20
C TYR A 265 -18.54 6.73 16.06
N ASP A 266 -17.63 7.13 16.94
CA ASP A 266 -16.82 6.27 17.78
C ASP A 266 -16.12 5.16 16.96
N LYS A 267 -16.57 3.93 17.09
CA LYS A 267 -16.02 2.77 16.38
C LYS A 267 -16.76 2.42 15.08
N THR A 268 -17.70 3.23 14.65
CA THR A 268 -18.49 3.03 13.44
C THR A 268 -18.11 4.06 12.39
N GLN A 269 -17.84 3.58 11.19
CA GLN A 269 -17.49 4.39 10.01
C GLN A 269 -18.45 4.03 8.88
N PHE A 270 -19.03 5.04 8.26
CA PHE A 270 -19.88 4.90 7.09
C PHE A 270 -19.49 5.94 6.06
N SER A 271 -19.38 5.54 4.79
CA SER A 271 -18.98 6.40 3.69
C SER A 271 -19.83 6.11 2.47
N ILE A 272 -20.30 7.15 1.79
CA ILE A 272 -20.90 7.08 0.46
C ILE A 272 -20.09 7.97 -0.46
N ILE A 273 -19.77 7.48 -1.65
CA ILE A 273 -19.07 8.21 -2.67
C ILE A 273 -19.80 8.07 -4.01
N GLY A 274 -19.84 9.12 -4.78
CA GLY A 274 -20.43 9.12 -6.12
C GLY A 274 -19.71 10.09 -7.04
N SER A 275 -19.47 9.68 -8.29
CA SER A 275 -18.90 10.56 -9.31
C SER A 275 -19.47 10.28 -10.69
N ALA A 276 -19.56 11.31 -11.51
CA ALA A 276 -19.87 11.20 -12.93
C ALA A 276 -19.14 12.31 -13.70
N ASN A 277 -18.46 11.96 -14.79
CA ASN A 277 -17.78 12.93 -15.63
C ASN A 277 -17.52 12.40 -17.05
N ASN A 278 -17.24 13.31 -17.98
CA ASN A 278 -16.77 13.05 -19.33
C ASN A 278 -15.52 13.88 -19.71
N VAL A 279 -14.73 14.27 -18.72
CA VAL A 279 -13.52 15.08 -18.87
C VAL A 279 -12.23 14.28 -18.61
N ASN A 280 -12.28 12.98 -18.84
CA ASN A 280 -11.17 12.07 -18.56
C ASN A 280 -10.71 12.04 -17.09
N ASP A 281 -11.53 12.52 -16.16
CA ASP A 281 -11.27 12.34 -14.74
C ASP A 281 -11.69 10.91 -14.37
N GLN A 282 -10.77 10.16 -13.78
CA GLN A 282 -11.07 8.80 -13.32
C GLN A 282 -11.93 8.77 -12.05
N GLY A 283 -12.43 9.92 -11.63
CA GLY A 283 -13.29 10.07 -10.46
C GLY A 283 -12.58 9.62 -9.19
N PHE A 284 -13.30 8.85 -8.37
CA PHE A 284 -12.76 8.26 -7.14
C PHE A 284 -12.03 6.93 -7.38
N SER A 285 -12.13 6.35 -8.58
CA SER A 285 -11.48 5.10 -8.94
C SER A 285 -10.34 5.35 -9.93
N GLY A 286 -9.14 5.38 -9.45
CA GLY A 286 -8.00 5.24 -10.34
C GLY A 286 -7.14 6.45 -10.60
N GLY A 287 -5.92 6.17 -10.88
CA GLY A 287 -4.85 6.78 -11.60
C GLY A 287 -4.39 8.20 -11.27
N GLY A 288 -3.21 8.27 -10.71
CA GLY A 288 -2.19 9.29 -10.85
C GLY A 288 -2.54 10.77 -10.77
N GLY A 289 -2.14 11.42 -9.69
CA GLY A 289 -2.10 12.87 -9.56
C GLY A 289 -0.94 13.50 -10.33
N GLY A 290 -0.88 13.30 -11.64
CA GLY A 290 -0.19 14.20 -12.54
C GLY A 290 -1.13 15.33 -12.98
N PRO A 291 -0.66 16.34 -13.72
CA PRO A 291 -1.55 17.32 -14.32
C PRO A 291 -2.67 16.54 -15.02
N ARG A 292 -3.92 16.85 -14.69
CA ARG A 292 -5.14 16.11 -15.05
C ARG A 292 -5.33 15.80 -16.54
N TRP A 293 -4.47 16.34 -17.41
CA TRP A 293 -4.45 16.23 -18.88
C TRP A 293 -3.33 15.32 -19.43
N ARG A 294 -2.56 14.63 -18.55
CA ARG A 294 -1.55 13.67 -19.01
C ARG A 294 -2.05 12.24 -18.78
N ARG A 295 -2.33 11.50 -19.87
CA ARG A 295 -2.43 10.05 -19.99
C ARG A 295 -3.78 9.35 -19.77
N ASN A 296 -4.89 9.97 -20.02
CA ASN A 296 -6.01 9.15 -20.46
C ASN A 296 -5.97 9.09 -22.00
N ASN A 297 -5.65 7.93 -22.55
CA ASN A 297 -5.73 7.73 -23.98
C ASN A 297 -7.19 7.88 -24.41
N GLY A 298 -7.46 8.78 -25.37
CA GLY A 298 -8.79 9.01 -25.92
C GLY A 298 -9.75 9.76 -24.99
N LEU A 299 -11.03 9.64 -25.30
CA LEU A 299 -12.13 10.25 -24.53
C LEU A 299 -12.74 9.21 -23.60
N ASN A 300 -12.86 9.57 -22.32
CA ASN A 300 -13.44 8.67 -21.32
C ASN A 300 -14.57 9.36 -20.57
N ALA A 301 -15.73 8.72 -20.52
CA ALA A 301 -16.81 9.05 -19.59
C ALA A 301 -16.84 8.00 -18.48
N THR A 302 -16.94 8.45 -17.24
CA THR A 302 -16.96 7.55 -16.07
C THR A 302 -18.11 7.90 -15.14
N LYS A 303 -18.72 6.87 -14.54
CA LYS A 303 -19.72 7.00 -13.47
C LYS A 303 -19.37 6.00 -12.38
N MET A 304 -19.46 6.43 -11.12
CA MET A 304 -19.17 5.56 -9.99
C MET A 304 -20.10 5.85 -8.83
N LEU A 305 -20.52 4.78 -8.15
CA LEU A 305 -21.22 4.83 -6.88
C LEU A 305 -20.61 3.80 -5.94
N GLY A 306 -20.27 4.21 -4.73
CA GLY A 306 -19.68 3.32 -3.74
C GLY A 306 -20.20 3.60 -2.34
N ALA A 307 -20.25 2.56 -1.51
CA ALA A 307 -20.53 2.66 -0.10
C ALA A 307 -19.56 1.77 0.69
N ASN A 308 -19.14 2.25 1.85
CA ASN A 308 -18.29 1.52 2.78
C ASN A 308 -18.84 1.63 4.19
N PHE A 309 -18.77 0.53 4.93
CA PHE A 309 -19.21 0.43 6.30
C PHE A 309 -18.20 -0.36 7.13
N ALA A 310 -17.90 0.11 8.34
CA ALA A 310 -17.12 -0.63 9.31
C ALA A 310 -17.59 -0.29 10.72
N THR A 311 -17.73 -1.31 11.56
CA THR A 311 -18.07 -1.14 12.98
C THR A 311 -17.39 -2.19 13.85
N GLU A 312 -17.11 -1.85 15.08
CA GLU A 312 -16.43 -2.73 16.03
C GLU A 312 -17.09 -2.61 17.42
N THR A 313 -17.39 -3.76 17.99
CA THR A 313 -17.76 -3.92 19.39
C THR A 313 -16.70 -4.76 20.11
N SER A 314 -16.85 -4.99 21.43
CA SER A 314 -15.92 -5.83 22.18
C SER A 314 -15.81 -7.27 21.65
N LYS A 315 -16.84 -7.79 20.98
CA LYS A 315 -16.93 -9.17 20.51
C LYS A 315 -17.08 -9.34 19.01
N LEU A 316 -17.53 -8.29 18.31
CA LEU A 316 -17.88 -8.38 16.90
C LEU A 316 -17.30 -7.20 16.15
N GLU A 317 -16.59 -7.48 15.08
CA GLU A 317 -16.11 -6.53 14.08
C GLU A 317 -16.77 -6.86 12.74
N LEU A 318 -17.45 -5.88 12.16
CA LEU A 318 -18.09 -5.98 10.85
C LEU A 318 -17.53 -4.90 9.95
N GLY A 319 -17.32 -5.23 8.70
CA GLY A 319 -16.92 -4.27 7.68
C GLY A 319 -17.34 -4.78 6.31
N GLY A 320 -17.51 -3.87 5.39
CA GLY A 320 -17.82 -4.22 4.01
C GLY A 320 -17.89 -3.01 3.12
N SER A 321 -17.72 -3.25 1.84
CA SER A 321 -17.87 -2.23 0.81
C SER A 321 -18.61 -2.77 -0.39
N MET A 322 -19.27 -1.87 -1.10
CA MET A 322 -19.82 -2.12 -2.42
C MET A 322 -19.49 -0.96 -3.34
N ARG A 323 -19.23 -1.28 -4.61
CA ARG A 323 -18.90 -0.30 -5.62
C ARG A 323 -19.40 -0.73 -6.97
N TYR A 324 -20.01 0.19 -7.68
CA TYR A 324 -20.35 0.09 -9.08
C TYR A 324 -19.58 1.15 -9.86
N ASN A 325 -18.92 0.75 -10.95
CA ASN A 325 -18.24 1.63 -11.88
C ASN A 325 -18.79 1.38 -13.29
N TYR A 326 -18.97 2.46 -14.04
CA TYR A 326 -19.20 2.44 -15.45
C TYR A 326 -18.14 3.30 -16.14
N ARG A 327 -17.58 2.80 -17.23
CA ARG A 327 -16.62 3.52 -18.07
C ARG A 327 -16.98 3.33 -19.52
N ASP A 328 -17.05 4.40 -20.31
CA ASP A 328 -17.10 4.41 -21.76
C ASP A 328 -15.84 5.11 -22.27
N ALA A 329 -14.96 4.35 -22.90
CA ALA A 329 -13.67 4.82 -23.39
C ALA A 329 -13.64 4.73 -24.90
N ASP A 330 -13.38 5.85 -25.59
CA ASP A 330 -13.17 5.94 -27.03
C ASP A 330 -11.74 6.38 -27.31
N ILE A 331 -10.95 5.46 -27.88
CA ILE A 331 -9.50 5.60 -28.00
C ILE A 331 -9.09 5.47 -29.44
N ILE A 332 -8.66 6.58 -30.03
CA ILE A 332 -8.05 6.61 -31.35
C ILE A 332 -6.52 6.65 -31.17
N SER A 333 -5.81 5.76 -31.83
CA SER A 333 -4.36 5.70 -31.77
C SER A 333 -3.74 5.38 -33.12
N SER A 334 -2.60 6.02 -33.41
CA SER A 334 -1.71 5.71 -34.52
C SER A 334 -0.34 5.35 -33.99
N GLY A 335 0.26 4.32 -34.57
CA GLY A 335 1.54 3.81 -34.13
C GLY A 335 2.46 3.46 -35.27
N TYR A 336 3.78 3.59 -35.02
CA TYR A 336 4.87 3.13 -35.87
C TYR A 336 5.83 2.29 -35.02
N SER A 337 6.28 1.17 -35.58
CA SER A 337 7.28 0.34 -34.93
C SER A 337 8.27 -0.26 -35.94
N GLN A 338 9.53 -0.30 -35.55
CA GLN A 338 10.61 -0.99 -36.27
C GLN A 338 11.09 -2.17 -35.44
N ARG A 339 11.23 -3.33 -36.08
CA ARG A 339 11.83 -4.53 -35.48
C ARG A 339 13.15 -4.84 -36.17
N PHE A 340 14.19 -4.95 -35.39
CA PHE A 340 15.51 -5.32 -35.86
C PHE A 340 15.65 -6.85 -35.83
N LEU A 341 15.63 -7.48 -36.99
CA LEU A 341 15.73 -8.93 -37.17
C LEU A 341 17.04 -9.28 -37.88
N GLN A 342 17.57 -10.47 -37.65
CA GLN A 342 18.77 -10.95 -38.38
C GLN A 342 18.53 -11.10 -39.87
N SER A 343 17.29 -11.34 -40.30
CA SER A 343 16.86 -11.48 -41.70
C SER A 343 16.59 -10.16 -42.41
N GLY A 344 16.73 -9.02 -41.74
CA GLY A 344 16.36 -7.68 -42.22
C GLY A 344 15.39 -7.01 -41.31
N ASN A 345 15.30 -5.68 -41.38
CA ASN A 345 14.35 -4.91 -40.57
C ASN A 345 12.91 -5.13 -41.05
N SER A 346 11.97 -5.07 -40.13
CA SER A 346 10.54 -5.05 -40.39
C SER A 346 9.92 -3.82 -39.77
N TYR A 347 9.12 -3.12 -40.56
CA TYR A 347 8.46 -1.87 -40.16
C TYR A 347 6.95 -2.11 -40.14
N SER A 348 6.26 -1.52 -39.19
CA SER A 348 4.81 -1.66 -39.06
C SER A 348 4.16 -0.35 -38.67
N ASN A 349 3.14 0.03 -39.43
CA ASN A 349 2.29 1.16 -39.15
C ASN A 349 0.88 0.66 -38.78
N THR A 350 0.20 1.33 -37.87
CA THR A 350 -1.11 0.92 -37.38
C THR A 350 -1.97 2.14 -37.06
N ASN A 351 -3.21 2.13 -37.48
CA ASN A 351 -4.28 2.98 -36.97
C ASN A 351 -5.28 2.11 -36.24
N SER A 352 -5.78 2.57 -35.11
CA SER A 352 -6.87 1.86 -34.44
C SER A 352 -7.83 2.82 -33.75
N ASN A 353 -9.11 2.46 -33.80
CA ASN A 353 -10.17 3.06 -33.02
C ASN A 353 -10.79 1.97 -32.16
N ASN A 354 -10.67 2.13 -30.83
CA ASN A 354 -11.15 1.17 -29.85
C ASN A 354 -12.15 1.85 -28.91
N ARG A 355 -13.37 1.35 -28.89
CA ARG A 355 -14.37 1.78 -27.93
C ARG A 355 -14.69 0.64 -26.96
N ASN A 356 -14.52 0.90 -25.66
CA ASN A 356 -14.78 -0.07 -24.61
C ASN A 356 -15.74 0.51 -23.57
N LYS A 357 -16.88 -0.18 -23.39
CA LYS A 357 -17.84 0.10 -22.32
C LYS A 357 -17.68 -0.98 -21.25
N VAL A 358 -17.35 -0.57 -20.06
CA VAL A 358 -17.10 -1.47 -18.93
C VAL A 358 -18.03 -1.14 -17.79
N SER A 359 -18.72 -2.14 -17.27
CA SER A 359 -19.54 -2.06 -16.06
C SER A 359 -18.97 -3.04 -15.02
N ASP A 360 -18.52 -2.52 -13.89
CA ASP A 360 -17.96 -3.30 -12.80
C ASP A 360 -18.82 -3.16 -11.55
N PHE A 361 -19.21 -4.26 -10.95
CA PHE A 361 -19.77 -4.30 -9.60
C PHE A 361 -18.88 -5.16 -8.71
N ASN A 362 -18.48 -4.63 -7.56
CA ASN A 362 -17.72 -5.33 -6.55
C ASN A 362 -18.37 -5.14 -5.18
N ALA A 363 -18.53 -6.22 -4.43
CA ALA A 363 -19.00 -6.19 -3.04
C ALA A 363 -18.15 -7.14 -2.20
N ASP A 364 -17.69 -6.65 -1.08
CA ASP A 364 -16.96 -7.42 -0.08
C ASP A 364 -17.56 -7.23 1.32
N PHE A 365 -17.46 -8.25 2.13
CA PHE A 365 -17.87 -8.20 3.52
C PHE A 365 -16.87 -8.94 4.39
N ARG A 366 -16.67 -8.46 5.61
CA ARG A 366 -15.83 -9.09 6.63
C ARG A 366 -16.57 -9.08 7.97
N MET A 367 -16.63 -10.23 8.57
CA MET A 367 -17.08 -10.42 9.95
C MET A 367 -15.96 -11.10 10.74
N GLU A 368 -15.57 -10.55 11.88
CA GLU A 368 -14.77 -11.21 12.89
C GLU A 368 -15.55 -11.25 14.20
N TRP A 369 -15.88 -12.46 14.65
CA TRP A 369 -16.65 -12.70 15.85
C TRP A 369 -15.85 -13.46 16.89
N LYS A 370 -15.77 -12.89 18.10
CA LYS A 370 -15.09 -13.44 19.27
C LYS A 370 -16.13 -13.74 20.35
N PRO A 371 -16.86 -14.87 20.27
CA PRO A 371 -17.90 -15.20 21.24
C PRO A 371 -17.35 -15.30 22.66
N ASP A 372 -16.13 -15.81 22.80
CA ASP A 372 -15.35 -15.91 24.03
C ASP A 372 -13.85 -15.58 23.77
N SER A 373 -13.04 -15.57 24.84
CA SER A 373 -11.60 -15.27 24.76
C SER A 373 -10.77 -16.35 24.06
N MET A 374 -11.34 -17.51 23.82
CA MET A 374 -10.68 -18.68 23.24
C MET A 374 -11.07 -18.95 21.78
N THR A 375 -12.18 -18.38 21.31
CA THR A 375 -12.74 -18.63 19.98
C THR A 375 -12.69 -17.37 19.13
N ASN A 376 -12.26 -17.51 17.88
CA ASN A 376 -12.30 -16.47 16.87
C ASN A 376 -12.87 -17.03 15.56
N ILE A 377 -13.89 -16.39 15.04
CA ILE A 377 -14.56 -16.78 13.78
C ILE A 377 -14.46 -15.62 12.83
N ILE A 378 -13.90 -15.88 11.65
CA ILE A 378 -13.79 -14.87 10.58
C ILE A 378 -14.53 -15.40 9.35
N PHE A 379 -15.41 -14.57 8.80
CA PHE A 379 -16.12 -14.86 7.55
C PHE A 379 -15.92 -13.70 6.57
N ARG A 380 -15.47 -14.03 5.34
CA ARG A 380 -15.17 -13.07 4.27
C ARG A 380 -15.77 -13.54 2.95
N PRO A 381 -17.00 -13.14 2.60
CA PRO A 381 -17.53 -13.27 1.25
C PRO A 381 -17.10 -12.08 0.39
N ASN A 382 -16.96 -12.33 -0.90
CA ASN A 382 -16.69 -11.34 -1.93
C ASN A 382 -17.40 -11.74 -3.22
N VAL A 383 -18.02 -10.78 -3.90
CA VAL A 383 -18.67 -10.97 -5.20
C VAL A 383 -18.21 -9.86 -6.13
N SER A 384 -17.83 -10.24 -7.35
CA SER A 384 -17.52 -9.30 -8.43
C SER A 384 -18.25 -9.68 -9.71
N TYR A 385 -18.80 -8.69 -10.39
CA TYR A 385 -19.40 -8.85 -11.71
C TYR A 385 -18.79 -7.79 -12.63
N ASN A 386 -18.32 -8.22 -13.78
CA ASN A 386 -17.80 -7.35 -14.83
C ASN A 386 -18.54 -7.64 -16.14
N LYS A 387 -18.94 -6.58 -16.85
CA LYS A 387 -19.42 -6.65 -18.23
C LYS A 387 -18.60 -5.67 -19.07
N THR A 388 -18.05 -6.17 -20.17
CA THR A 388 -17.26 -5.38 -21.11
C THR A 388 -17.82 -5.56 -22.52
N ASP A 389 -18.29 -4.46 -23.12
CA ASP A 389 -18.66 -4.38 -24.53
C ASP A 389 -17.54 -3.63 -25.28
N GLY A 390 -16.86 -4.30 -26.19
CA GLY A 390 -15.73 -3.76 -26.96
C GLY A 390 -16.05 -3.67 -28.45
N ALA A 391 -15.62 -2.58 -29.08
CA ALA A 391 -15.60 -2.43 -30.53
C ALA A 391 -14.20 -1.96 -30.96
N THR A 392 -13.63 -2.61 -31.95
CA THR A 392 -12.29 -2.31 -32.48
C THR A 392 -12.35 -2.18 -33.99
N MET A 393 -11.83 -1.08 -34.52
CA MET A 393 -11.48 -0.92 -35.93
C MET A 393 -9.96 -0.73 -35.98
N LYS A 394 -9.29 -1.55 -36.78
CA LYS A 394 -7.84 -1.54 -36.88
C LYS A 394 -7.40 -1.69 -38.34
N GLU A 395 -6.51 -0.81 -38.74
CA GLU A 395 -5.79 -0.85 -40.00
C GLU A 395 -4.31 -0.99 -39.68
N SER A 396 -3.62 -1.92 -40.31
CA SER A 396 -2.19 -2.13 -40.11
C SER A 396 -1.48 -2.55 -41.36
N GLY A 397 -0.30 -2.00 -41.58
CA GLY A 397 0.60 -2.36 -42.68
C GLY A 397 1.95 -2.82 -42.15
N THR A 398 2.50 -3.86 -42.78
CA THR A 398 3.87 -4.33 -42.53
C THR A 398 4.70 -4.07 -43.79
N PHE A 399 5.91 -3.54 -43.61
CA PHE A 399 6.81 -3.13 -44.69
C PHE A 399 8.19 -3.76 -44.49
N ASN A 400 8.91 -4.03 -45.56
CA ASN A 400 10.29 -4.54 -45.54
C ASN A 400 11.34 -3.42 -45.57
N ASP A 401 10.93 -2.17 -45.84
CA ASP A 401 11.74 -0.95 -45.72
C ASP A 401 10.94 0.12 -45.00
N ASP A 402 11.60 1.20 -44.56
CA ASP A 402 10.97 2.28 -43.82
C ASP A 402 10.03 3.08 -44.71
N PRO A 403 8.69 3.00 -44.49
CA PRO A 403 7.72 3.67 -45.32
C PRO A 403 7.83 5.21 -45.31
N TYR A 404 8.42 5.77 -44.25
CA TYR A 404 8.68 7.22 -44.15
C TYR A 404 9.74 7.73 -45.10
N ASN A 405 10.56 6.85 -45.70
CA ASN A 405 11.48 7.22 -46.79
C ASN A 405 10.75 7.48 -48.11
N TYR A 406 9.52 6.99 -48.26
CA TYR A 406 8.75 7.04 -49.51
C TYR A 406 7.62 8.05 -49.43
N ILE A 407 6.99 8.21 -48.25
CA ILE A 407 5.83 9.08 -48.05
C ILE A 407 5.83 9.68 -46.66
N ALA A 408 5.32 10.91 -46.52
CA ALA A 408 5.33 11.63 -45.25
C ALA A 408 4.40 11.01 -44.18
N ASN A 409 3.24 10.50 -44.60
CA ASN A 409 2.24 9.93 -43.71
C ASN A 409 1.79 8.53 -44.18
N PRO A 410 2.59 7.48 -43.93
CA PRO A 410 2.26 6.11 -44.35
C PRO A 410 0.94 5.59 -43.75
N ASN A 411 0.53 6.10 -42.58
CA ASN A 411 -0.71 5.70 -41.92
C ASN A 411 -1.99 6.06 -42.69
N ASP A 412 -1.94 7.07 -43.58
CA ASP A 412 -3.08 7.46 -44.42
C ASP A 412 -3.38 6.44 -45.54
N TYR A 413 -2.44 5.50 -45.77
CA TYR A 413 -2.51 4.51 -46.86
C TYR A 413 -2.65 3.07 -46.34
N LEU A 414 -3.23 2.89 -45.17
CA LEU A 414 -3.47 1.57 -44.56
C LEU A 414 -4.89 1.06 -44.89
N ASN A 415 -5.82 1.93 -45.33
CA ASN A 415 -7.16 1.55 -45.74
C ASN A 415 -7.17 1.16 -47.22
N PHE A 416 -7.82 0.05 -47.57
CA PHE A 416 -7.90 -0.43 -48.98
C PHE A 416 -8.63 0.53 -49.90
N ASN A 417 -9.53 1.37 -49.37
CA ASN A 417 -10.27 2.36 -50.14
C ASN A 417 -9.45 3.62 -50.45
N ASP A 418 -8.40 3.88 -49.68
CA ASP A 418 -7.56 5.08 -49.79
C ASP A 418 -6.24 4.81 -50.53
N MET A 419 -6.09 3.59 -51.13
CA MET A 419 -4.89 3.16 -51.86
C MET A 419 -4.85 3.64 -53.29
N ASP A 420 -5.63 4.66 -53.66
CA ASP A 420 -5.75 5.07 -55.04
C ASP A 420 -4.50 5.82 -55.54
N GLY A 421 -3.88 5.28 -56.56
CA GLY A 421 -3.11 5.95 -57.60
C GLY A 421 -1.62 6.18 -57.39
N SER A 422 -1.06 6.32 -56.21
CA SER A 422 0.39 6.45 -56.03
C SER A 422 0.94 5.31 -55.19
N ASP A 423 1.12 4.17 -55.77
CA ASP A 423 1.57 3.00 -55.03
C ASP A 423 3.09 3.02 -54.76
N LEU A 424 3.57 4.17 -54.23
CA LEU A 424 4.96 4.34 -53.84
C LEU A 424 5.38 3.35 -52.77
N LEU A 425 4.41 2.79 -52.03
CA LEU A 425 4.67 1.80 -50.98
C LEU A 425 4.52 0.35 -51.46
N ARG A 426 4.06 0.10 -52.72
CA ARG A 426 3.74 -1.26 -53.15
C ARG A 426 4.89 -2.23 -53.07
N ASP A 427 6.06 -1.80 -53.53
CA ASP A 427 7.25 -2.65 -53.57
C ASP A 427 7.80 -3.02 -52.19
N ILE A 428 7.51 -2.19 -51.20
CA ILE A 428 7.98 -2.41 -49.82
C ILE A 428 6.87 -3.00 -48.91
N ARG A 429 5.60 -3.03 -49.36
CA ARG A 429 4.53 -3.65 -48.60
C ARG A 429 4.70 -5.17 -48.54
N VAL A 430 4.66 -5.71 -47.32
CA VAL A 430 4.58 -7.16 -47.07
C VAL A 430 3.11 -7.57 -46.99
N ASN A 431 2.36 -6.91 -46.11
CA ASN A 431 0.91 -7.09 -46.01
C ASN A 431 0.24 -5.83 -45.47
N VAL A 432 -1.07 -5.73 -45.74
CA VAL A 432 -1.97 -4.77 -45.11
C VAL A 432 -3.18 -5.53 -44.59
N THR A 433 -3.63 -5.22 -43.40
CA THR A 433 -4.79 -5.84 -42.74
C THR A 433 -5.74 -4.78 -42.22
N ASN A 434 -7.02 -4.90 -42.63
CA ASN A 434 -8.14 -4.16 -42.06
C ASN A 434 -8.96 -5.12 -41.22
N GLU A 435 -9.20 -4.75 -39.95
CA GLU A 435 -9.91 -5.60 -38.98
C GLU A 435 -11.00 -4.81 -38.29
N HIS A 436 -12.18 -5.37 -38.21
CA HIS A 436 -13.29 -4.92 -37.40
C HIS A 436 -13.66 -6.02 -36.42
N GLY A 437 -13.68 -5.69 -35.12
CA GLY A 437 -13.95 -6.63 -34.03
C GLY A 437 -15.01 -6.10 -33.09
N LEU A 438 -15.90 -6.98 -32.63
CA LEU A 438 -16.80 -6.74 -31.49
C LEU A 438 -16.58 -7.81 -30.46
N SER A 439 -16.70 -7.43 -29.18
CA SER A 439 -16.60 -8.37 -28.05
C SER A 439 -17.65 -8.04 -26.99
N ASP A 440 -18.29 -9.08 -26.45
CA ASP A 440 -19.14 -9.03 -25.25
C ASP A 440 -18.54 -10.01 -24.25
N THR A 441 -18.09 -9.52 -23.12
CA THR A 441 -17.53 -10.35 -22.05
C THR A 441 -18.31 -10.10 -20.77
N LYS A 442 -18.81 -11.18 -20.15
CA LYS A 442 -19.48 -11.16 -18.85
C LYS A 442 -18.72 -12.07 -17.91
N SER A 443 -18.35 -11.57 -16.76
CA SER A 443 -17.59 -12.32 -15.76
C SER A 443 -18.21 -12.15 -14.39
N LEU A 444 -18.61 -13.26 -13.77
CA LEU A 444 -19.07 -13.33 -12.40
C LEU A 444 -18.04 -14.11 -11.56
N SER A 445 -17.62 -13.55 -10.44
CA SER A 445 -16.80 -14.24 -9.45
C SER A 445 -17.42 -14.10 -8.07
N ALA A 446 -17.61 -15.21 -7.39
CA ALA A 446 -18.09 -15.26 -6.02
C ALA A 446 -17.14 -16.13 -5.16
N ASN A 447 -16.62 -15.54 -4.10
CA ASN A 447 -15.70 -16.23 -3.21
C ASN A 447 -16.18 -16.07 -1.77
N ALA A 448 -15.94 -17.07 -0.93
CA ALA A 448 -16.21 -17.00 0.50
C ALA A 448 -15.12 -17.76 1.26
N THR A 449 -14.65 -17.18 2.36
CA THR A 449 -13.72 -17.82 3.28
C THR A 449 -14.31 -17.80 4.69
N LEU A 450 -14.36 -18.96 5.33
CA LEU A 450 -14.70 -19.14 6.74
C LEU A 450 -13.47 -19.66 7.47
N GLN A 451 -13.07 -18.97 8.54
CA GLN A 451 -11.98 -19.41 9.40
C GLN A 451 -12.48 -19.47 10.84
N VAL A 452 -12.28 -20.60 11.48
CA VAL A 452 -12.63 -20.83 12.88
C VAL A 452 -11.36 -21.23 13.62
N ASN A 453 -10.97 -20.45 14.60
CA ASN A 453 -9.85 -20.73 15.48
C ASN A 453 -10.35 -21.00 16.90
N ARG A 454 -9.83 -22.03 17.53
CA ARG A 454 -10.06 -22.36 18.92
C ARG A 454 -8.72 -22.51 19.65
N LYS A 455 -8.48 -21.66 20.63
CA LYS A 455 -7.40 -21.86 21.62
C LYS A 455 -7.81 -23.00 22.53
N LEU A 456 -6.94 -23.97 22.71
CA LEU A 456 -7.18 -25.14 23.57
C LEU A 456 -6.61 -24.94 24.97
N ASN A 457 -5.68 -23.99 25.13
CA ASN A 457 -5.14 -23.54 26.43
C ASN A 457 -4.53 -22.13 26.33
N ASN A 458 -4.13 -21.59 27.46
CA ASN A 458 -3.47 -20.27 27.56
C ASN A 458 -1.96 -20.31 27.22
N LYS A 459 -1.39 -21.49 26.94
CA LYS A 459 0.05 -21.66 26.61
C LYS A 459 0.34 -21.59 25.11
N GLY A 460 -0.69 -21.38 24.27
CA GLY A 460 -0.56 -21.20 22.83
C GLY A 460 -0.95 -22.42 21.99
N ARG A 461 -1.45 -23.52 22.59
CA ARG A 461 -2.05 -24.63 21.87
C ARG A 461 -3.33 -24.15 21.21
N ASN A 462 -3.45 -24.35 19.90
CA ASN A 462 -4.63 -23.95 19.15
C ASN A 462 -4.87 -24.86 17.94
N ILE A 463 -6.12 -24.87 17.50
CA ILE A 463 -6.58 -25.54 16.29
C ILE A 463 -7.33 -24.50 15.44
N THR A 464 -7.06 -24.49 14.14
CA THR A 464 -7.70 -23.60 13.19
C THR A 464 -8.21 -24.39 12.00
N PHE A 465 -9.48 -24.23 11.71
CA PHE A 465 -10.09 -24.66 10.46
C PHE A 465 -10.28 -23.46 9.54
N ARG A 466 -9.88 -23.58 8.26
CA ARG A 466 -10.16 -22.59 7.20
C ARG A 466 -10.78 -23.32 6.02
N GLY A 467 -12.01 -22.94 5.70
CA GLY A 467 -12.71 -23.38 4.49
C GLY A 467 -12.81 -22.20 3.50
N SER A 468 -12.56 -22.44 2.23
CA SER A 468 -12.86 -21.46 1.18
C SER A 468 -13.56 -22.11 0.01
N PHE A 469 -14.46 -21.34 -0.58
CA PHE A 469 -15.21 -21.67 -1.79
C PHE A 469 -15.02 -20.52 -2.78
N GLY A 470 -14.79 -20.86 -4.05
CA GLY A 470 -14.76 -19.93 -5.16
C GLY A 470 -15.57 -20.46 -6.33
N TYR A 471 -16.34 -19.60 -6.93
CA TYR A 471 -17.08 -19.82 -8.17
C TYR A 471 -16.72 -18.72 -9.16
N GLY A 472 -16.47 -19.07 -10.40
CA GLY A 472 -16.30 -18.14 -11.50
C GLY A 472 -17.07 -18.61 -12.71
N ASP A 473 -17.72 -17.66 -13.39
CA ASP A 473 -18.44 -17.85 -14.65
C ASP A 473 -18.03 -16.70 -15.56
N ASN A 474 -17.50 -17.04 -16.73
CA ASN A 474 -17.03 -16.05 -17.70
C ASN A 474 -17.52 -16.45 -19.08
N ASP A 475 -18.39 -15.65 -19.65
CA ASP A 475 -18.85 -15.74 -21.03
C ASP A 475 -18.10 -14.70 -21.84
N ASN A 476 -17.51 -15.13 -22.96
CA ASN A 476 -16.77 -14.25 -23.86
C ASN A 476 -17.17 -14.55 -25.31
N ASP A 477 -17.89 -13.62 -25.90
CA ASP A 477 -18.31 -13.64 -27.28
C ASP A 477 -17.49 -12.65 -28.09
N GLN A 478 -16.95 -13.09 -29.23
CA GLN A 478 -16.11 -12.27 -30.11
C GLN A 478 -16.55 -12.43 -31.57
N TYR A 479 -16.71 -11.31 -32.25
CA TYR A 479 -16.89 -11.23 -33.66
C TYR A 479 -15.66 -10.59 -34.29
N THR A 480 -15.10 -11.19 -35.32
CA THR A 480 -13.93 -10.64 -36.02
C THR A 480 -14.16 -10.75 -37.51
N GLN A 481 -14.12 -9.61 -38.18
CA GLN A 481 -14.12 -9.51 -39.62
C GLN A 481 -12.80 -8.86 -40.04
N SER A 482 -12.02 -9.52 -40.90
CA SER A 482 -10.77 -8.95 -41.40
C SER A 482 -10.45 -9.36 -42.80
N GLU A 483 -9.81 -8.45 -43.53
CA GLU A 483 -9.20 -8.69 -44.83
C GLU A 483 -7.71 -8.41 -44.71
N THR A 484 -6.88 -9.38 -45.13
CA THR A 484 -5.41 -9.22 -45.20
C THR A 484 -5.00 -9.43 -46.65
N ARG A 485 -4.34 -8.41 -47.22
CA ARG A 485 -3.71 -8.49 -48.54
C ARG A 485 -2.21 -8.67 -48.41
N TYR A 486 -1.67 -9.69 -49.06
CA TYR A 486 -0.26 -9.99 -49.13
C TYR A 486 0.31 -9.57 -50.47
N TYR A 487 1.21 -8.61 -50.49
CA TYR A 487 1.77 -8.02 -51.69
C TYR A 487 2.99 -8.78 -52.24
N GLN A 488 3.63 -9.59 -51.38
CA GLN A 488 4.79 -10.41 -51.75
C GLN A 488 4.44 -11.89 -51.93
N ILE A 489 3.18 -12.26 -51.75
CA ILE A 489 2.68 -13.60 -51.99
C ILE A 489 1.57 -13.50 -53.05
N HIS A 490 1.81 -14.12 -54.20
CA HIS A 490 0.86 -14.06 -55.29
C HIS A 490 -0.02 -15.32 -55.32
N ASN A 491 -1.26 -15.14 -55.75
CA ASN A 491 -2.17 -16.23 -56.01
C ASN A 491 -1.80 -16.92 -57.36
N TYR A 492 -2.47 -18.02 -57.69
CA TYR A 492 -2.21 -18.79 -58.92
C TYR A 492 -2.48 -18.02 -60.23
N LEU A 493 -3.18 -16.89 -60.19
CA LEU A 493 -3.43 -15.99 -61.32
C LEU A 493 -2.39 -14.85 -61.41
N GLY A 494 -1.39 -14.81 -60.51
CA GLY A 494 -0.36 -13.79 -60.49
C GLY A 494 -0.76 -12.48 -59.77
N GLY A 495 -1.97 -12.41 -59.21
CA GLY A 495 -2.40 -11.29 -58.36
C GLY A 495 -2.03 -11.48 -56.90
N ASP A 496 -2.22 -10.41 -56.10
CA ASP A 496 -1.95 -10.44 -54.66
C ASP A 496 -2.82 -11.50 -53.96
N SER A 497 -2.25 -12.19 -52.97
CA SER A 497 -3.01 -13.14 -52.15
C SER A 497 -3.84 -12.40 -51.13
N ILE A 498 -5.14 -12.74 -51.07
CA ILE A 498 -6.09 -12.10 -50.13
C ILE A 498 -6.64 -13.17 -49.20
N GLN A 499 -6.60 -12.87 -47.90
CA GLN A 499 -7.20 -13.70 -46.89
C GLN A 499 -8.35 -12.96 -46.23
N TYR A 500 -9.54 -13.50 -46.32
CA TYR A 500 -10.72 -13.05 -45.60
C TYR A 500 -10.93 -13.89 -44.36
N ARG A 501 -11.36 -13.24 -43.30
CA ARG A 501 -11.78 -13.88 -42.05
C ARG A 501 -13.06 -13.22 -41.58
N ASN A 502 -14.08 -14.02 -41.34
CA ASN A 502 -15.36 -13.57 -40.78
C ASN A 502 -15.82 -14.62 -39.80
N GLN A 503 -15.53 -14.38 -38.47
CA GLN A 503 -15.69 -15.39 -37.46
C GLN A 503 -16.46 -14.88 -36.26
N TYR A 504 -17.35 -15.75 -35.76
CA TYR A 504 -17.90 -15.65 -34.41
C TYR A 504 -17.26 -16.70 -33.55
N ILE A 505 -16.83 -16.29 -32.34
CA ILE A 505 -16.19 -17.15 -31.34
C ILE A 505 -16.93 -16.94 -30.04
N THR A 506 -17.44 -18.03 -29.45
CA THR A 506 -17.95 -18.00 -28.08
C THR A 506 -17.09 -18.92 -27.18
N MET A 507 -16.81 -18.46 -25.96
CA MET A 507 -15.89 -19.16 -25.05
C MET A 507 -16.37 -19.06 -23.60
N PRO A 508 -17.46 -19.76 -23.23
CA PRO A 508 -17.88 -19.89 -21.84
C PRO A 508 -16.83 -20.65 -21.03
N THR A 509 -16.51 -20.15 -19.85
CA THR A 509 -15.57 -20.76 -18.93
C THR A 509 -16.14 -20.74 -17.53
N LYS A 510 -16.26 -21.93 -16.89
CA LYS A 510 -16.72 -22.08 -15.51
C LYS A 510 -15.63 -22.66 -14.64
N ASN A 511 -15.51 -22.12 -13.43
CA ASN A 511 -14.55 -22.66 -12.47
C ASN A 511 -15.13 -22.75 -11.06
N TYR A 512 -14.76 -23.83 -10.38
CA TYR A 512 -15.09 -24.10 -8.98
C TYR A 512 -13.80 -24.38 -8.22
N ASN A 513 -13.65 -23.79 -7.06
CA ASN A 513 -12.48 -23.99 -6.20
C ASN A 513 -12.95 -24.22 -4.76
N TYR A 514 -12.57 -25.35 -4.18
CA TYR A 514 -12.83 -25.68 -2.78
C TYR A 514 -11.50 -25.89 -2.06
N THR A 515 -11.33 -25.26 -0.92
CA THR A 515 -10.16 -25.47 -0.07
C THR A 515 -10.62 -25.73 1.35
N ALA A 516 -10.08 -26.79 1.96
CA ALA A 516 -10.26 -27.08 3.38
C ALA A 516 -8.88 -27.24 4.02
N GLN A 517 -8.60 -26.48 5.05
CA GLN A 517 -7.31 -26.49 5.76
C GLN A 517 -7.54 -26.65 7.26
N LEU A 518 -6.83 -27.58 7.86
CA LEU A 518 -6.75 -27.77 9.31
C LEU A 518 -5.33 -27.51 9.76
N THR A 519 -5.16 -26.64 10.75
CA THR A 519 -3.86 -26.25 11.29
C THR A 519 -3.87 -26.48 12.80
N TYR A 520 -2.86 -27.15 13.31
CA TYR A 520 -2.65 -27.41 14.75
C TYR A 520 -1.29 -26.84 15.19
N SER A 521 -1.27 -26.15 16.31
CA SER A 521 -0.04 -25.61 16.90
C SER A 521 0.10 -26.10 18.33
N GLU A 522 1.22 -26.78 18.62
CA GLU A 522 1.60 -27.35 19.91
C GLU A 522 2.79 -26.60 20.50
N PRO A 523 2.68 -26.01 21.69
CA PRO A 523 3.83 -25.47 22.40
C PRO A 523 4.67 -26.63 22.98
N ILE A 524 5.84 -26.87 22.40
CA ILE A 524 6.76 -27.97 22.82
C ILE A 524 7.80 -27.51 23.84
N ALA A 525 8.10 -26.18 23.90
CA ALA A 525 8.96 -25.58 24.89
C ALA A 525 8.57 -24.10 25.07
N ARG A 526 9.24 -23.37 26.00
CA ARG A 526 9.00 -21.94 26.20
C ARG A 526 9.17 -21.18 24.89
N ALA A 527 8.07 -20.55 24.43
CA ALA A 527 7.99 -19.79 23.18
C ALA A 527 8.59 -20.52 21.96
N THR A 528 8.36 -21.85 21.89
CA THR A 528 8.71 -22.74 20.79
C THR A 528 7.51 -23.61 20.45
N PHE A 529 7.11 -23.60 19.18
CA PHE A 529 5.88 -24.24 18.72
C PHE A 529 6.20 -25.22 17.59
N LEU A 530 5.63 -26.42 17.67
CA LEU A 530 5.51 -27.34 16.57
C LEU A 530 4.18 -27.07 15.87
N GLN A 531 4.22 -26.92 14.55
CA GLN A 531 3.06 -26.58 13.76
C GLN A 531 2.84 -27.65 12.70
N PHE A 532 1.63 -28.15 12.65
CA PHE A 532 1.19 -29.09 11.64
C PHE A 532 0.02 -28.48 10.88
N SER A 533 0.01 -28.58 9.55
CA SER A 533 -1.09 -28.14 8.71
C SER A 533 -1.37 -29.17 7.62
N TYR A 534 -2.62 -29.46 7.41
CA TYR A 534 -3.11 -30.20 6.25
C TYR A 534 -4.09 -29.36 5.49
N ARG A 535 -3.86 -29.17 4.17
CA ARG A 535 -4.73 -28.45 3.26
C ARG A 535 -5.08 -29.36 2.08
N PHE A 536 -6.37 -29.48 1.83
CA PHE A 536 -6.93 -30.07 0.63
C PHE A 536 -7.47 -28.97 -0.27
N GLN A 537 -7.16 -29.03 -1.55
CA GLN A 537 -7.70 -28.14 -2.57
C GLN A 537 -8.20 -28.94 -3.75
N TYR A 538 -9.42 -28.64 -4.15
CA TYR A 538 -10.02 -29.10 -5.40
C TYR A 538 -10.34 -27.90 -6.27
N LYS A 539 -9.95 -27.96 -7.54
CA LYS A 539 -10.32 -26.98 -8.56
C LYS A 539 -10.83 -27.71 -9.78
N ASN A 540 -11.95 -27.26 -10.31
CA ASN A 540 -12.48 -27.68 -11.62
C ASN A 540 -12.61 -26.45 -12.51
N THR A 541 -12.13 -26.54 -13.75
CA THR A 541 -12.28 -25.50 -14.76
C THR A 541 -12.77 -26.17 -16.04
N THR A 542 -13.88 -25.69 -16.56
CA THR A 542 -14.39 -26.09 -17.88
C THR A 542 -14.28 -24.87 -18.81
N SER A 543 -13.80 -25.09 -20.02
CA SER A 543 -13.70 -24.06 -21.06
C SER A 543 -14.12 -24.69 -22.37
N ASP A 544 -15.13 -24.12 -22.97
CA ASP A 544 -15.78 -24.57 -24.19
C ASP A 544 -15.67 -23.46 -25.22
N LYS A 545 -14.74 -23.59 -26.17
CA LYS A 545 -14.53 -22.63 -27.24
C LYS A 545 -15.20 -23.16 -28.50
N SER A 546 -16.23 -22.49 -28.98
CA SER A 546 -16.87 -22.73 -30.26
C SER A 546 -16.56 -21.61 -31.25
N THR A 547 -16.10 -21.99 -32.44
CA THR A 547 -15.74 -21.05 -33.53
C THR A 547 -16.63 -21.34 -34.71
N TYR A 548 -17.20 -20.29 -35.26
CA TYR A 548 -18.07 -20.32 -36.43
C TYR A 548 -17.48 -19.44 -37.55
N ASP A 549 -17.38 -19.98 -38.77
CA ASP A 549 -16.89 -19.23 -39.94
C ASP A 549 -18.08 -18.72 -40.72
N LEU A 550 -18.33 -17.42 -40.63
CA LEU A 550 -19.49 -16.74 -41.19
C LEU A 550 -19.27 -16.27 -42.64
N GLN A 551 -18.17 -16.66 -43.31
CA GLN A 551 -17.89 -16.18 -44.69
C GLN A 551 -18.98 -16.49 -45.71
N GLY A 552 -19.75 -17.53 -45.54
CA GLY A 552 -20.84 -17.93 -46.46
C GLY A 552 -22.18 -17.25 -46.17
N PHE A 553 -22.30 -16.44 -45.11
CA PHE A 553 -23.55 -15.79 -44.72
C PHE A 553 -23.57 -14.33 -45.16
N PRO A 554 -24.73 -13.81 -45.65
CA PRO A 554 -24.94 -12.39 -45.90
C PRO A 554 -25.10 -11.66 -44.59
N TRP A 555 -23.98 -11.42 -43.89
CA TRP A 555 -23.95 -10.86 -42.57
C TRP A 555 -22.82 -9.83 -42.45
N GLU A 556 -23.13 -8.69 -41.83
CA GLU A 556 -22.15 -7.66 -41.48
C GLU A 556 -21.99 -7.58 -39.98
N ILE A 557 -20.78 -7.22 -39.55
CA ILE A 557 -20.47 -7.09 -38.14
C ILE A 557 -21.30 -5.94 -37.51
N GLY A 558 -22.00 -6.25 -36.40
CA GLY A 558 -22.96 -5.34 -35.77
C GLY A 558 -24.41 -5.74 -35.94
N ASP A 559 -24.72 -6.55 -36.95
CA ASP A 559 -26.01 -7.23 -37.06
C ASP A 559 -26.07 -8.38 -36.07
N GLY A 560 -27.24 -8.80 -35.64
CA GLY A 560 -27.37 -10.02 -34.82
C GLY A 560 -26.82 -11.24 -35.59
N LEU A 561 -26.54 -12.36 -34.89
CA LEU A 561 -26.11 -13.59 -35.55
C LEU A 561 -27.12 -14.01 -36.65
N PRO A 562 -26.66 -14.41 -37.85
CA PRO A 562 -27.54 -14.81 -38.93
C PRO A 562 -28.26 -16.11 -38.57
N GLU A 563 -29.47 -16.28 -39.08
CA GLU A 563 -30.23 -17.53 -38.89
C GLU A 563 -29.45 -18.72 -39.45
N GLY A 564 -29.35 -19.80 -38.71
CA GLY A 564 -28.63 -21.03 -39.10
C GLY A 564 -27.10 -20.93 -39.02
N TYR A 565 -26.55 -19.95 -38.35
CA TYR A 565 -25.09 -19.78 -38.13
C TYR A 565 -24.42 -21.02 -37.49
N GLU A 566 -25.16 -21.83 -36.75
CA GLU A 566 -24.66 -23.05 -36.13
C GLU A 566 -24.08 -24.04 -37.16
N ALA A 567 -24.57 -24.01 -38.38
CA ALA A 567 -24.04 -24.82 -39.49
C ALA A 567 -22.62 -24.41 -39.93
N ALA A 568 -22.19 -23.18 -39.55
CA ALA A 568 -20.85 -22.66 -39.81
C ALA A 568 -19.80 -23.09 -38.75
N TYR A 569 -20.15 -23.99 -37.85
CA TYR A 569 -19.25 -24.49 -36.82
C TYR A 569 -17.98 -25.10 -37.40
N VAL A 570 -16.83 -24.66 -36.90
CA VAL A 570 -15.51 -25.13 -37.33
C VAL A 570 -14.86 -25.96 -36.23
N ASP A 571 -14.98 -27.26 -36.35
CA ASP A 571 -14.49 -28.22 -35.34
C ASP A 571 -12.96 -28.11 -35.09
N SER A 572 -12.17 -27.88 -36.15
CA SER A 572 -10.71 -27.73 -36.04
C SER A 572 -10.22 -26.48 -35.27
N LEU A 573 -11.07 -25.43 -35.20
CA LEU A 573 -10.80 -24.19 -34.45
C LEU A 573 -11.49 -24.14 -33.07
N SER A 574 -12.37 -25.09 -32.81
CA SER A 574 -13.14 -25.25 -31.59
C SER A 574 -12.46 -26.21 -30.65
N LYS A 575 -12.67 -26.05 -29.33
CA LYS A 575 -12.09 -26.92 -28.31
C LYS A 575 -12.98 -26.99 -27.08
N ASP A 576 -13.07 -28.18 -26.49
CA ASP A 576 -13.63 -28.42 -25.16
C ASP A 576 -12.52 -28.86 -24.23
N ALA A 577 -12.43 -28.28 -23.05
CA ALA A 577 -11.44 -28.64 -22.06
C ALA A 577 -12.04 -28.66 -20.65
N GLU A 578 -11.90 -29.78 -19.98
CA GLU A 578 -12.20 -29.91 -18.56
C GLU A 578 -10.91 -30.21 -17.79
N TYR A 579 -10.62 -29.39 -16.81
CA TYR A 579 -9.42 -29.46 -16.01
C TYR A 579 -9.77 -29.65 -14.53
N LYS A 580 -9.48 -30.82 -13.97
CA LYS A 580 -9.66 -31.14 -12.54
C LYS A 580 -8.32 -31.23 -11.85
N TYR A 581 -8.18 -30.49 -10.75
CA TYR A 581 -6.97 -30.40 -9.98
C TYR A 581 -7.24 -30.75 -8.52
N PHE A 582 -6.51 -31.71 -8.01
CA PHE A 582 -6.53 -32.14 -6.62
C PHE A 582 -5.14 -31.91 -6.02
N ASN A 583 -5.07 -31.19 -4.93
CA ASN A 583 -3.83 -30.92 -4.24
C ASN A 583 -3.98 -31.23 -2.74
N HIS A 584 -3.08 -32.01 -2.21
CA HIS A 584 -2.93 -32.25 -0.78
C HIS A 584 -1.62 -31.58 -0.34
N ASP A 585 -1.66 -30.74 0.68
CA ASP A 585 -0.51 -30.05 1.22
C ASP A 585 -0.36 -30.41 2.70
N VAL A 586 0.65 -31.20 3.01
CA VAL A 586 1.02 -31.59 4.37
C VAL A 586 2.23 -30.81 4.78
N SER A 587 2.07 -29.90 5.74
CA SER A 587 3.13 -29.01 6.20
C SER A 587 3.50 -29.29 7.64
N LEU A 588 4.80 -29.34 7.91
CA LEU A 588 5.37 -29.40 9.26
C LEU A 588 6.35 -28.26 9.45
N GLY A 589 6.25 -27.56 10.57
CA GLY A 589 7.12 -26.43 10.87
C GLY A 589 7.44 -26.27 12.35
N LEU A 590 8.56 -25.62 12.60
CA LEU A 590 8.99 -25.19 13.92
C LEU A 590 9.04 -23.67 13.95
N ARG A 591 8.49 -23.09 15.02
CA ARG A 591 8.51 -21.65 15.25
C ARG A 591 9.15 -21.33 16.59
N PHE A 592 10.12 -20.42 16.55
CA PHE A 592 10.85 -19.93 17.70
C PHE A 592 10.56 -18.43 17.88
N ILE A 593 10.16 -18.04 19.10
CA ILE A 593 9.94 -16.63 19.43
C ILE A 593 10.88 -16.29 20.60
N ARG A 594 11.83 -15.39 20.37
CA ARG A 594 12.77 -14.92 21.36
C ARG A 594 12.78 -13.39 21.35
N GLU A 595 13.29 -12.79 22.40
CA GLU A 595 13.34 -11.33 22.53
C GLU A 595 14.04 -10.66 21.33
N LYS A 596 15.19 -11.20 20.92
CA LYS A 596 16.00 -10.63 19.83
C LYS A 596 15.74 -11.27 18.48
N TYR A 597 15.16 -12.46 18.39
CA TYR A 597 14.90 -13.10 17.11
C TYR A 597 13.60 -13.89 17.10
N GLN A 598 13.01 -13.96 15.90
CA GLN A 598 11.92 -14.86 15.57
C GLN A 598 12.36 -15.69 14.37
N MET A 599 12.07 -16.98 14.38
CA MET A 599 12.40 -17.88 13.31
C MET A 599 11.25 -18.87 13.10
N SER A 600 10.83 -19.03 11.86
CA SER A 600 9.95 -20.11 11.43
C SER A 600 10.66 -20.89 10.33
N VAL A 601 10.79 -22.19 10.51
CA VAL A 601 11.34 -23.10 9.51
C VAL A 601 10.35 -24.20 9.29
N GLY A 602 10.06 -24.51 8.04
CA GLY A 602 9.05 -25.51 7.70
C GLY A 602 9.29 -26.16 6.36
N MET A 603 8.53 -27.18 6.13
CA MET A 603 8.54 -28.00 4.93
C MET A 603 7.12 -28.42 4.60
N SER A 604 6.76 -28.32 3.34
CA SER A 604 5.48 -28.75 2.80
C SER A 604 5.69 -29.82 1.74
N LEU A 605 4.94 -30.89 1.84
CA LEU A 605 4.83 -31.98 0.87
C LEU A 605 3.50 -31.83 0.15
N GLN A 606 3.54 -31.77 -1.18
CA GLN A 606 2.37 -31.42 -2.00
C GLN A 606 2.16 -32.45 -3.11
N PRO A 607 1.58 -33.64 -2.79
CA PRO A 607 1.10 -34.52 -3.83
C PRO A 607 -0.08 -33.91 -4.57
N GLN A 608 0.05 -33.84 -5.88
CA GLN A 608 -0.92 -33.22 -6.79
C GLN A 608 -1.37 -34.24 -7.82
N ASN A 609 -2.66 -34.30 -8.09
CA ASN A 609 -3.24 -35.05 -9.18
C ASN A 609 -4.01 -34.07 -10.08
N THR A 610 -3.67 -34.09 -11.37
CA THR A 610 -4.31 -33.27 -12.38
C THR A 610 -4.90 -34.19 -13.43
N LYS A 611 -6.19 -33.99 -13.71
CA LYS A 611 -6.90 -34.68 -14.79
C LYS A 611 -7.28 -33.66 -15.84
N LEU A 612 -7.01 -33.94 -17.09
CA LEU A 612 -7.40 -33.15 -18.25
C LEU A 612 -8.19 -34.02 -19.19
N SER A 613 -9.41 -33.62 -19.51
CA SER A 613 -10.19 -34.05 -20.66
C SER A 613 -10.16 -32.94 -21.70
N TYR A 614 -9.71 -33.24 -22.91
CA TYR A 614 -9.51 -32.25 -23.96
C TYR A 614 -9.96 -32.79 -25.30
N LYS A 615 -10.73 -31.99 -26.03
CA LYS A 615 -11.17 -32.27 -27.39
C LYS A 615 -10.90 -31.06 -28.28
N LYS A 616 -10.29 -31.29 -29.45
CA LYS A 616 -10.13 -30.30 -30.51
C LYS A 616 -10.19 -31.00 -31.86
N GLY A 617 -11.24 -30.78 -32.63
CA GLY A 617 -11.48 -31.54 -33.85
C GLY A 617 -11.57 -33.04 -33.56
N ALA A 618 -10.92 -33.82 -34.38
CA ALA A 618 -10.83 -35.29 -34.22
C ALA A 618 -9.88 -35.70 -33.07
N TYR A 619 -9.10 -34.77 -32.50
CA TYR A 619 -8.17 -35.09 -31.39
C TYR A 619 -8.90 -35.07 -30.07
N MET A 620 -8.92 -36.24 -29.40
CA MET A 620 -9.46 -36.37 -28.05
C MET A 620 -8.42 -36.97 -27.13
N VAL A 621 -8.26 -36.44 -25.93
CA VAL A 621 -7.35 -36.98 -24.94
C VAL A 621 -7.90 -36.82 -23.54
N ASP A 622 -7.89 -37.91 -22.80
CA ASP A 622 -8.10 -37.96 -21.35
C ASP A 622 -6.77 -38.35 -20.71
N THR A 623 -6.21 -37.47 -19.93
CA THR A 623 -4.91 -37.75 -19.30
C THR A 623 -4.92 -37.35 -17.84
N THR A 624 -4.12 -38.09 -17.06
CA THR A 624 -3.94 -37.85 -15.64
C THR A 624 -2.47 -37.72 -15.34
N ARG A 625 -2.10 -36.69 -14.66
CA ARG A 625 -0.72 -36.47 -14.20
C ARG A 625 -0.67 -36.36 -12.68
N THR A 626 0.15 -37.21 -12.08
CA THR A 626 0.46 -37.15 -10.66
C THR A 626 1.86 -36.57 -10.48
N VAL A 627 1.99 -35.59 -9.60
CA VAL A 627 3.27 -34.92 -9.30
C VAL A 627 3.40 -34.78 -7.78
N PHE A 628 4.61 -34.96 -7.31
CA PHE A 628 4.95 -34.77 -5.92
C PHE A 628 5.88 -33.56 -5.80
N ASN A 629 5.40 -32.48 -5.19
CA ASN A 629 6.16 -31.27 -4.97
C ASN A 629 6.64 -31.17 -3.52
N PHE A 630 7.76 -30.49 -3.37
CA PHE A 630 8.41 -30.22 -2.10
C PHE A 630 8.61 -28.70 -1.99
N ALA A 631 8.19 -28.09 -0.88
CA ALA A 631 8.25 -26.64 -0.69
C ALA A 631 8.82 -26.29 0.69
N PRO A 632 10.15 -26.14 0.82
CA PRO A 632 10.77 -25.66 2.06
C PRO A 632 10.57 -24.15 2.22
N ASN A 633 10.45 -23.71 3.48
CA ASN A 633 10.33 -22.31 3.82
C ASN A 633 11.14 -21.95 5.08
N LEU A 634 11.63 -20.72 5.12
CA LEU A 634 12.29 -20.11 6.27
C LEU A 634 11.88 -18.65 6.35
N ASP A 635 11.44 -18.19 7.52
CA ASP A 635 11.36 -16.76 7.88
C ASP A 635 12.20 -16.55 9.13
N PHE A 636 13.23 -15.76 9.02
CA PHE A 636 14.13 -15.40 10.11
C PHE A 636 14.16 -13.89 10.26
N ARG A 637 13.88 -13.42 11.46
CA ARG A 637 13.93 -12.01 11.83
C ARG A 637 14.84 -11.83 13.03
N TYR A 638 15.79 -10.93 12.94
CA TYR A 638 16.70 -10.57 14.04
C TYR A 638 16.63 -9.07 14.31
N ARG A 639 16.43 -8.69 15.57
CA ARG A 639 16.38 -7.30 16.04
C ARG A 639 17.69 -6.94 16.69
N PHE A 640 18.48 -6.08 16.07
CA PHE A 640 19.70 -5.52 16.65
C PHE A 640 19.37 -4.46 17.71
N SER A 641 18.34 -3.64 17.45
CA SER A 641 17.83 -2.59 18.34
C SER A 641 16.34 -2.34 18.08
N LYS A 642 15.73 -1.37 18.79
CA LYS A 642 14.34 -0.95 18.54
C LYS A 642 14.12 -0.38 17.12
N VAL A 643 15.19 0.10 16.47
CA VAL A 643 15.15 0.78 15.17
C VAL A 643 16.00 0.08 14.11
N SER A 644 16.53 -1.11 14.41
CA SER A 644 17.41 -1.85 13.49
C SER A 644 17.06 -3.33 13.52
N GLN A 645 16.70 -3.88 12.36
CA GLN A 645 16.35 -5.29 12.20
C GLN A 645 16.79 -5.84 10.85
N LEU A 646 17.07 -7.14 10.85
CA LEU A 646 17.30 -7.96 9.65
C LEU A 646 16.18 -8.98 9.52
N ARG A 647 15.59 -9.10 8.33
CA ARG A 647 14.68 -10.17 7.99
C ARG A 647 15.22 -10.93 6.80
N ILE A 648 15.27 -12.25 6.89
CA ILE A 648 15.64 -13.15 5.81
C ILE A 648 14.49 -14.09 5.59
N THR A 649 14.00 -14.15 4.36
CA THR A 649 12.96 -15.11 3.96
C THR A 649 13.51 -15.98 2.84
N TYR A 650 13.25 -17.28 2.91
CA TYR A 650 13.52 -18.24 1.86
C TYR A 650 12.28 -19.05 1.57
N ARG A 651 11.96 -19.22 0.30
CA ARG A 651 10.84 -20.05 -0.16
C ARG A 651 11.24 -20.83 -1.39
N GLY A 652 11.10 -22.16 -1.30
CA GLY A 652 11.14 -23.06 -2.43
C GLY A 652 9.73 -23.24 -2.98
N ARG A 653 9.54 -23.12 -4.28
CA ARG A 653 8.26 -23.32 -4.95
C ARG A 653 8.42 -24.13 -6.22
N SER A 654 7.67 -25.20 -6.37
CA SER A 654 7.55 -25.92 -7.63
C SER A 654 6.37 -25.38 -8.45
N SER A 655 6.56 -25.18 -9.74
CA SER A 655 5.52 -24.80 -10.69
C SER A 655 5.45 -25.83 -11.80
N GLN A 656 4.24 -26.28 -12.09
CA GLN A 656 3.97 -27.24 -13.15
C GLN A 656 3.60 -26.50 -14.43
N PRO A 657 4.03 -27.00 -15.63
CA PRO A 657 3.48 -26.56 -16.89
C PRO A 657 1.96 -26.81 -16.91
N SER A 658 1.21 -25.95 -17.59
CA SER A 658 -0.22 -26.24 -17.83
C SER A 658 -0.36 -27.54 -18.63
N MET A 659 -1.41 -28.29 -18.38
CA MET A 659 -1.63 -29.55 -19.11
C MET A 659 -1.78 -29.32 -20.61
N GLU A 660 -2.40 -28.21 -21.01
CA GLU A 660 -2.57 -27.82 -22.41
C GLU A 660 -1.22 -27.64 -23.12
N ASN A 661 -0.20 -27.04 -22.45
CA ASN A 661 1.14 -26.88 -23.00
C ASN A 661 1.91 -28.22 -23.17
N LEU A 662 1.43 -29.28 -22.54
CA LEU A 662 2.02 -30.61 -22.64
C LEU A 662 1.41 -31.45 -23.78
N LEU A 663 0.28 -31.04 -24.34
CA LEU A 663 -0.34 -31.71 -25.45
C LEU A 663 0.33 -31.34 -26.77
N PRO A 664 0.76 -32.29 -27.62
CA PRO A 664 1.40 -32.01 -28.91
C PRO A 664 0.37 -31.56 -29.96
N ILE A 665 -0.43 -30.57 -29.62
CA ILE A 665 -1.49 -30.03 -30.46
C ILE A 665 -1.03 -28.78 -31.13
N VAL A 666 -1.23 -28.69 -32.41
CA VAL A 666 -0.97 -27.48 -33.21
C VAL A 666 -2.13 -26.52 -33.03
N ASP A 667 -1.88 -25.34 -32.47
CA ASP A 667 -2.80 -24.22 -32.48
C ASP A 667 -2.44 -23.27 -33.63
N ASN A 668 -3.23 -23.34 -34.68
CA ASN A 668 -3.13 -22.54 -35.90
C ASN A 668 -4.25 -21.49 -35.99
N SER A 669 -4.91 -21.19 -34.90
CA SER A 669 -5.99 -20.18 -34.89
C SER A 669 -5.50 -18.78 -35.31
N ASN A 670 -4.19 -18.52 -35.17
CA ASN A 670 -3.51 -17.40 -35.78
C ASN A 670 -2.41 -17.92 -36.72
N PRO A 671 -2.61 -17.85 -38.06
CA PRO A 671 -1.63 -18.38 -39.02
C PRO A 671 -0.24 -17.73 -38.92
N LEU A 672 -0.16 -16.50 -38.43
CA LEU A 672 1.10 -15.79 -38.21
C LEU A 672 1.79 -16.15 -36.90
N ASN A 673 1.13 -16.93 -36.02
CA ASN A 673 1.68 -17.35 -34.71
C ASN A 673 1.18 -18.75 -34.33
N ILE A 674 1.74 -19.76 -34.98
CA ILE A 674 1.39 -21.16 -34.74
C ILE A 674 2.11 -21.64 -33.46
N ARG A 675 1.36 -22.24 -32.56
CA ARG A 675 1.85 -22.77 -31.27
C ARG A 675 1.69 -24.30 -31.24
N VAL A 676 2.68 -24.98 -30.66
CA VAL A 676 2.65 -26.43 -30.46
C VAL A 676 3.03 -26.72 -29.02
N GLY A 677 2.22 -27.57 -28.35
CA GLY A 677 2.56 -28.03 -27.01
C GLY A 677 3.73 -29.00 -27.00
N ASN A 678 4.49 -29.03 -25.93
CA ASN A 678 5.66 -29.90 -25.77
C ASN A 678 5.44 -30.88 -24.61
N PRO A 679 5.26 -32.20 -24.86
CA PRO A 679 5.13 -33.21 -23.81
C PRO A 679 6.36 -33.33 -22.90
N GLY A 680 7.52 -32.90 -23.38
CA GLY A 680 8.80 -32.99 -22.66
C GLY A 680 9.00 -31.92 -21.59
N LEU A 681 8.05 -30.98 -21.41
CA LEU A 681 8.18 -29.93 -20.41
C LEU A 681 8.22 -30.52 -19.00
N LYS A 682 9.24 -30.12 -18.24
CA LYS A 682 9.44 -30.52 -16.84
C LYS A 682 8.89 -29.47 -15.88
N PRO A 683 8.57 -29.83 -14.64
CA PRO A 683 8.31 -28.87 -13.58
C PRO A 683 9.52 -27.96 -13.37
N SER A 684 9.27 -26.69 -13.14
CA SER A 684 10.30 -25.75 -12.68
C SER A 684 10.29 -25.68 -11.15
N PHE A 685 11.47 -25.49 -10.56
CA PHE A 685 11.60 -25.22 -9.13
C PHE A 685 12.28 -23.88 -8.94
N ALA A 686 11.59 -22.96 -8.27
CA ALA A 686 12.11 -21.63 -8.00
C ALA A 686 12.56 -21.54 -6.54
N HIS A 687 13.81 -21.09 -6.34
CA HIS A 687 14.34 -20.72 -5.04
C HIS A 687 14.26 -19.20 -4.92
N THR A 688 13.49 -18.69 -3.95
CA THR A 688 13.40 -17.25 -3.70
C THR A 688 13.97 -16.95 -2.33
N MET A 689 15.07 -16.20 -2.29
CA MET A 689 15.66 -15.70 -1.06
C MET A 689 15.59 -14.17 -1.05
N ARG A 690 15.14 -13.60 0.05
CA ARG A 690 15.10 -12.14 0.25
C ARG A 690 15.74 -11.82 1.59
N ALA A 691 16.69 -10.91 1.60
CA ALA A 691 17.27 -10.34 2.79
C ALA A 691 16.89 -8.85 2.88
N PHE A 692 16.44 -8.44 4.03
CA PHE A 692 15.93 -7.10 4.26
C PHE A 692 16.50 -6.53 5.56
N TYR A 693 17.30 -5.47 5.46
CA TYR A 693 17.85 -4.78 6.61
C TYR A 693 17.31 -3.36 6.70
N ASN A 694 16.70 -3.04 7.85
CA ASN A 694 16.21 -1.70 8.15
C ASN A 694 17.00 -1.12 9.31
N THR A 695 17.43 0.13 9.20
CA THR A 695 18.01 0.88 10.31
C THR A 695 17.65 2.37 10.19
N LEU A 696 17.40 3.01 11.33
CA LEU A 696 17.28 4.45 11.41
C LEU A 696 18.54 4.99 12.10
N LYS A 697 19.33 5.80 11.41
CA LYS A 697 20.42 6.57 12.01
C LYS A 697 19.92 7.96 12.34
N SER A 698 19.96 8.33 13.63
CA SER A 698 19.78 9.71 14.07
C SER A 698 21.06 10.48 13.81
N ALA A 699 21.04 11.44 12.89
CA ALA A 699 22.13 12.42 12.73
C ALA A 699 21.74 13.70 13.48
N THR A 700 22.56 14.16 14.39
CA THR A 700 22.45 15.45 15.08
C THR A 700 22.89 16.58 14.14
N PRO A 701 22.32 17.78 14.21
CA PRO A 701 21.04 18.31 14.71
C PRO A 701 19.97 18.50 13.62
N PHE A 702 20.18 17.98 12.41
CA PHE A 702 19.15 17.89 11.35
C PHE A 702 18.99 16.41 11.02
N PRO A 703 17.85 15.76 11.35
CA PRO A 703 17.64 14.37 11.03
C PRO A 703 17.42 14.22 9.51
N LYS A 704 18.51 13.94 8.79
CA LYS A 704 18.36 13.32 7.48
C LYS A 704 18.10 11.84 7.74
N CYS A 705 16.85 11.44 7.56
CA CYS A 705 16.48 10.02 7.60
C CYS A 705 17.04 9.35 6.34
N TYR A 706 18.11 8.58 6.48
CA TYR A 706 18.58 7.69 5.42
C TYR A 706 18.04 6.30 5.72
N LEU A 707 17.01 5.89 4.97
CA LEU A 707 16.62 4.48 4.86
C LEU A 707 17.61 3.80 3.92
N HIS A 708 18.62 3.11 4.47
CA HIS A 708 19.47 2.25 3.67
C HIS A 708 18.76 0.92 3.50
N LYS A 709 18.38 0.63 2.26
CA LYS A 709 17.66 -0.57 1.87
C LYS A 709 18.50 -1.29 0.81
N GLU A 710 19.13 -2.36 1.20
CA GLU A 710 19.70 -3.31 0.24
C GLU A 710 18.74 -4.48 0.05
N LYS A 711 18.27 -4.65 -1.16
CA LYS A 711 17.46 -5.79 -1.58
C LYS A 711 18.31 -6.67 -2.49
N TRP A 712 18.64 -7.84 -2.01
CA TRP A 712 19.28 -8.87 -2.83
C TRP A 712 18.22 -9.90 -3.23
N THR A 713 17.95 -10.05 -4.51
CA THR A 713 17.16 -11.14 -5.08
C THR A 713 18.11 -11.96 -5.96
N PHE A 714 18.21 -13.24 -5.65
CA PHE A 714 18.87 -14.21 -6.50
C PHE A 714 17.76 -15.05 -7.16
N ASP A 715 17.59 -14.88 -8.47
CA ASP A 715 16.74 -15.75 -9.28
C ASP A 715 17.67 -16.74 -9.99
N SER A 716 17.44 -18.03 -9.75
CA SER A 716 18.11 -19.12 -10.47
C SER A 716 17.10 -20.01 -11.18
#